data_425e051491d79754a13a9ba6e1e25e75
#
_entry.id   425e051491d79754a13a9ba6e1e25e75
#
_cell.length_a   1.000
_cell.length_b   1.000
_cell.length_c   1.000
_cell.angle_alpha   90.00
_cell.angle_beta   90.00
_cell.angle_gamma   90.00
#
_symmetry.space_group_name_H-M   'P 1'
#
loop_
_entity.id
_entity.type
_entity.pdbx_description
1 polymer ?
#
loop_
_entity_poly.entity_id
_entity_poly.type
_entity_poly.pdbx_seq_one_letter_code
_entity_poly.pdbx_strand_id
1 'polypeptide(L)'
;MQTKINLPSSGTIDMYDDIAVSCTYSIADIKDPDKRNTSFSKTITIPGTKNNNKLFGQLFEIGIDGSFNPNLKTPCNLTVDNVIIMRGNLQLLTVKKIDNDKIEYDCTIIGVTGNIFAELSDNKLEYLDLSEYDHTYNATNESNSWASSIIKNGSSYAFTLGEGYVYPLIDYGDDSQHIKWYVVNLIPAVYAKTYLDKIFKYAGFTYNSTFLNSTFFKSLIIPGIPGTLTDAQIALKECRVTPIGTTNYGNNNGGVVLPLQDDSSGSNYDPGNCFNTTFYAYYSPTNTTQEVEVNITAKVNLGTPPVGATQYNGSIGFQVLIYKVDVLTGVNTIISNAPFTTQPITSPRLPIPPSNTTASYDYNVKTKVILFTGDSVYVKIRTNNNFIYWYNASNVLISGTQTQLLNVESTSYFTNRIINNTISEGDTMVINNTIPTDILMKDYLMSIIRMFNLYVEPDADNANQLNIEPRNTFYSTAAPLDWTAKLSLDKQLEIKPMAALDAKTYKFTYKQDDDYYNAQYSGKYSQIYGERIWDVQNEFLKNEKKIEVIFAPTPCVNFNNSDRVTPAIYAKDNANVITKKTGKLRILYYGGLISCQTAWKHAYSNTYFNYSFYPYAGMIDHPTNPTLDLGFGAVKEVYFTIKKWPTANLFNTYYKTFIEEISDKDSKIVVAYLYLTIADINQLDFGRLIHIDGINYRLNKIIDFNPVLNQLTKVELLKAKNQTAFTPKTGTVRGGTKTALPE
;
A
#
# COMPACT_ATOMS: atom_id res chain seq x y z
N MET A 1 23.74 40.53 -24.37
CA MET A 1 23.03 39.70 -23.37
C MET A 1 23.97 38.63 -22.89
N GLN A 2 24.12 38.48 -21.59
CA GLN A 2 25.06 37.49 -21.03
C GLN A 2 24.26 36.28 -20.46
N THR A 3 24.49 35.11 -21.05
CA THR A 3 23.96 33.85 -20.58
C THR A 3 24.85 33.20 -19.54
N LYS A 4 24.33 32.76 -18.41
CA LYS A 4 25.05 32.05 -17.35
C LYS A 4 24.25 30.83 -16.89
N ILE A 5 24.99 29.77 -16.55
CA ILE A 5 24.45 28.63 -15.83
C ILE A 5 25.04 28.65 -14.43
N ASN A 6 24.21 28.90 -13.44
CA ASN A 6 24.63 28.94 -12.05
C ASN A 6 24.29 27.60 -11.37
N LEU A 7 25.32 26.99 -10.78
CA LEU A 7 25.18 25.80 -9.93
C LEU A 7 25.16 26.28 -8.47
N PRO A 8 24.02 26.23 -7.75
CA PRO A 8 23.91 26.86 -6.42
C PRO A 8 24.94 26.36 -5.40
N SER A 9 25.39 25.12 -5.52
CA SER A 9 26.37 24.49 -4.61
C SER A 9 27.80 24.56 -5.08
N SER A 10 28.06 24.90 -6.35
CA SER A 10 29.43 24.71 -6.95
C SER A 10 29.99 25.93 -7.69
N GLY A 11 29.14 26.88 -8.06
CA GLY A 11 29.57 28.10 -8.75
C GLY A 11 28.94 28.31 -10.13
N THR A 12 29.47 29.22 -10.90
CA THR A 12 28.96 29.56 -12.23
C THR A 12 29.80 28.88 -13.32
N ILE A 13 29.12 28.31 -14.31
CA ILE A 13 29.75 27.71 -15.48
C ILE A 13 30.14 28.82 -16.46
N ASP A 14 31.38 28.78 -16.94
CA ASP A 14 31.86 29.64 -18.01
C ASP A 14 31.22 29.20 -19.33
N MET A 15 30.65 30.13 -20.06
CA MET A 15 29.99 29.91 -21.35
C MET A 15 30.81 30.53 -22.49
N TYR A 16 30.58 30.09 -23.71
CA TYR A 16 31.02 30.85 -24.87
C TYR A 16 30.29 32.19 -24.94
N ASP A 17 30.90 33.26 -25.37
CA ASP A 17 30.35 34.63 -25.34
C ASP A 17 29.01 34.75 -26.11
N ASP A 18 28.85 34.03 -27.21
CA ASP A 18 27.65 34.09 -28.07
C ASP A 18 26.84 32.81 -28.08
N ILE A 19 26.88 32.04 -27.00
CA ILE A 19 26.14 30.76 -26.99
C ILE A 19 24.62 30.98 -26.96
N ALA A 20 23.98 30.41 -27.95
CA ALA A 20 22.54 30.42 -28.08
C ALA A 20 21.94 29.21 -27.33
N VAL A 21 21.39 29.43 -26.15
CA VAL A 21 20.67 28.39 -25.40
C VAL A 21 19.21 28.41 -25.76
N SER A 22 18.78 27.43 -26.56
CA SER A 22 17.38 27.29 -26.94
C SER A 22 16.61 26.46 -25.89
N CYS A 23 15.53 27.03 -25.36
CA CYS A 23 14.67 26.43 -24.36
C CYS A 23 13.27 26.12 -24.90
N THR A 24 12.74 25.01 -24.50
CA THR A 24 11.33 24.62 -24.78
C THR A 24 10.57 24.58 -23.47
N TYR A 25 9.43 25.28 -23.41
CA TYR A 25 8.57 25.35 -22.24
C TYR A 25 7.25 24.63 -22.51
N SER A 26 6.88 23.70 -21.63
CA SER A 26 5.62 22.94 -21.72
C SER A 26 5.34 22.28 -20.38
N ILE A 27 4.06 22.16 -19.98
CA ILE A 27 3.63 21.48 -18.74
C ILE A 27 2.72 20.27 -19.03
N ALA A 28 2.01 20.29 -20.16
CA ALA A 28 1.13 19.21 -20.57
C ALA A 28 1.05 19.17 -22.11
N ASP A 29 0.58 18.05 -22.65
CA ASP A 29 0.23 17.99 -24.06
C ASP A 29 -1.28 18.20 -24.22
N ILE A 30 -1.64 19.28 -24.87
CA ILE A 30 -3.05 19.64 -25.04
C ILE A 30 -3.83 18.66 -25.92
N LYS A 31 -3.16 17.83 -26.69
CA LYS A 31 -3.78 16.78 -27.53
C LYS A 31 -3.92 15.45 -26.79
N ASP A 32 -3.14 15.26 -25.73
CA ASP A 32 -3.06 14.01 -25.00
C ASP A 32 -3.35 14.24 -23.52
N PRO A 33 -4.57 13.93 -23.06
CA PRO A 33 -4.96 14.15 -21.67
C PRO A 33 -4.16 13.32 -20.66
N ASP A 34 -3.38 12.35 -21.12
CA ASP A 34 -2.55 11.48 -20.29
C ASP A 34 -1.11 11.97 -20.13
N LYS A 35 -0.64 12.84 -21.04
CA LYS A 35 0.73 13.32 -21.01
C LYS A 35 0.91 14.58 -20.16
N ARG A 36 1.92 14.52 -19.29
CA ARG A 36 2.48 15.68 -18.61
C ARG A 36 3.92 15.86 -19.07
N ASN A 37 4.27 17.09 -19.43
CA ASN A 37 5.56 17.43 -19.98
C ASN A 37 6.42 18.18 -18.94
N THR A 38 7.69 18.29 -19.21
CA THR A 38 8.61 19.18 -18.50
C THR A 38 9.32 20.09 -19.49
N SER A 39 9.67 21.29 -19.04
CA SER A 39 10.50 22.20 -19.83
C SER A 39 11.93 21.65 -19.94
N PHE A 40 12.62 21.93 -21.03
CA PHE A 40 13.99 21.48 -21.24
C PHE A 40 14.77 22.42 -22.17
N SER A 41 16.11 22.39 -22.08
CA SER A 41 16.98 23.05 -23.06
C SER A 41 17.39 22.06 -24.16
N LYS A 42 17.73 22.59 -25.33
CA LYS A 42 18.55 21.83 -26.29
C LYS A 42 19.95 21.60 -25.70
N THR A 43 20.73 20.76 -26.34
CA THR A 43 22.12 20.52 -25.96
C THR A 43 22.90 21.82 -25.99
N ILE A 44 23.63 22.07 -24.91
CA ILE A 44 24.47 23.24 -24.69
C ILE A 44 25.92 22.76 -24.69
N THR A 45 26.74 23.26 -25.59
CA THR A 45 28.18 22.95 -25.59
C THR A 45 28.91 23.96 -24.73
N ILE A 46 29.57 23.51 -23.69
CA ILE A 46 30.29 24.30 -22.67
C ILE A 46 31.78 24.14 -22.88
N PRO A 47 32.57 25.27 -22.90
CA PRO A 47 34.01 25.18 -23.09
C PRO A 47 34.73 24.57 -21.89
N GLY A 48 35.82 23.81 -22.15
CA GLY A 48 36.69 23.26 -21.12
C GLY A 48 37.65 24.30 -20.54
N THR A 49 37.09 25.34 -19.91
CA THR A 49 37.93 26.33 -19.19
C THR A 49 38.48 25.70 -17.91
N LYS A 50 39.50 26.34 -17.32
CA LYS A 50 40.09 25.92 -16.05
C LYS A 50 39.02 25.81 -14.95
N ASN A 51 38.06 26.73 -14.93
CA ASN A 51 36.93 26.72 -14.01
C ASN A 51 35.97 25.53 -14.28
N ASN A 52 35.54 25.37 -15.53
CA ASN A 52 34.61 24.28 -15.91
C ASN A 52 35.25 22.89 -15.72
N ASN A 53 36.52 22.74 -16.08
CA ASN A 53 37.25 21.49 -15.86
C ASN A 53 37.32 21.13 -14.38
N LYS A 54 37.46 22.12 -13.48
CA LYS A 54 37.40 21.93 -12.04
C LYS A 54 35.97 21.56 -11.58
N LEU A 55 34.94 22.25 -12.09
CA LEU A 55 33.54 22.00 -11.74
C LEU A 55 33.10 20.61 -12.16
N PHE A 56 33.52 20.13 -13.34
CA PHE A 56 33.27 18.79 -13.84
C PHE A 56 34.28 17.73 -13.38
N GLY A 57 35.09 18.05 -12.34
CA GLY A 57 36.01 17.09 -11.73
C GLY A 57 37.03 16.47 -12.69
N GLN A 58 37.43 17.21 -13.74
CA GLN A 58 38.39 16.77 -14.76
C GLN A 58 38.01 15.45 -15.49
N LEU A 59 36.73 15.21 -15.69
CA LEU A 59 36.17 13.98 -16.34
C LEU A 59 36.75 13.72 -17.76
N PHE A 60 37.42 14.69 -18.39
CA PHE A 60 38.09 14.49 -19.66
C PHE A 60 39.37 13.66 -19.55
N GLU A 61 39.93 13.50 -18.35
CA GLU A 61 41.10 12.65 -18.10
C GLU A 61 40.63 11.26 -17.68
N ILE A 62 40.80 10.27 -18.57
CA ILE A 62 40.31 8.90 -18.41
C ILE A 62 40.92 8.17 -17.19
N GLY A 63 42.12 8.58 -16.79
CA GLY A 63 42.84 7.94 -15.68
C GLY A 63 42.62 8.58 -14.31
N ILE A 64 41.71 9.55 -14.17
CA ILE A 64 41.49 10.29 -12.91
C ILE A 64 40.06 10.03 -12.42
N ASP A 65 39.92 9.63 -11.16
CA ASP A 65 38.63 9.58 -10.48
C ASP A 65 38.19 10.99 -10.09
N GLY A 66 37.27 11.57 -10.86
CA GLY A 66 36.79 12.94 -10.68
C GLY A 66 35.83 13.08 -9.49
N SER A 67 35.76 14.29 -8.93
CA SER A 67 34.80 14.63 -7.86
C SER A 67 33.37 14.86 -8.35
N PHE A 68 33.18 15.08 -9.64
CA PHE A 68 31.84 15.26 -10.25
C PHE A 68 31.24 13.90 -10.63
N ASN A 69 30.04 13.66 -10.15
CA ASN A 69 29.31 12.42 -10.50
C ASN A 69 28.25 12.71 -11.58
N PRO A 70 28.46 12.34 -12.85
CA PRO A 70 27.53 12.61 -13.93
C PRO A 70 26.19 11.82 -13.82
N ASN A 71 26.14 10.83 -12.93
CA ASN A 71 24.92 10.05 -12.66
C ASN A 71 24.00 10.74 -11.64
N LEU A 72 24.47 11.80 -10.98
CA LEU A 72 23.68 12.57 -10.04
C LEU A 72 23.13 13.84 -10.69
N LYS A 73 21.94 14.23 -10.26
CA LYS A 73 21.34 15.51 -10.69
C LYS A 73 22.15 16.68 -10.14
N THR A 74 22.48 17.61 -11.01
CA THR A 74 23.18 18.85 -10.62
C THR A 74 22.22 20.03 -10.75
N PRO A 75 21.62 20.52 -9.64
CA PRO A 75 20.72 21.67 -9.68
C PRO A 75 21.37 22.88 -10.35
N CYS A 76 20.63 23.53 -11.23
CA CYS A 76 21.13 24.70 -11.94
C CYS A 76 20.04 25.72 -12.24
N ASN A 77 20.44 26.98 -12.39
CA ASN A 77 19.61 28.06 -12.87
C ASN A 77 20.25 28.62 -14.16
N LEU A 78 19.47 28.63 -15.24
CA LEU A 78 19.84 29.33 -16.46
C LEU A 78 19.38 30.80 -16.35
N THR A 79 20.32 31.72 -16.40
CA THR A 79 20.05 33.15 -16.29
C THR A 79 20.54 33.89 -17.54
N VAL A 80 19.81 34.92 -17.91
CA VAL A 80 20.22 35.88 -18.97
C VAL A 80 20.06 37.26 -18.40
N ASP A 81 21.17 38.03 -18.45
CA ASP A 81 21.27 39.35 -17.82
C ASP A 81 20.77 39.36 -16.36
N ASN A 82 21.12 38.31 -15.61
CA ASN A 82 20.74 38.01 -14.21
C ASN A 82 19.26 37.72 -14.00
N VAL A 83 18.44 37.57 -15.02
CA VAL A 83 17.06 37.11 -14.93
C VAL A 83 17.03 35.60 -15.11
N ILE A 84 16.42 34.87 -14.19
CA ILE A 84 16.26 33.41 -14.31
C ILE A 84 15.19 33.11 -15.36
N ILE A 85 15.56 32.35 -16.38
CA ILE A 85 14.66 31.92 -17.45
C ILE A 85 14.30 30.43 -17.36
N MET A 86 15.15 29.62 -16.68
CA MET A 86 14.85 28.20 -16.43
C MET A 86 15.54 27.73 -15.15
N ARG A 87 14.79 27.00 -14.33
CA ARG A 87 15.30 26.22 -13.19
C ARG A 87 15.22 24.75 -13.53
N GLY A 88 16.25 23.99 -13.20
CA GLY A 88 16.26 22.56 -13.48
C GLY A 88 17.52 21.89 -13.00
N ASN A 89 17.81 20.74 -13.60
CA ASN A 89 19.06 20.01 -13.39
C ASN A 89 19.88 19.96 -14.67
N LEU A 90 21.15 20.24 -14.52
CA LEU A 90 22.14 20.05 -15.57
C LEU A 90 22.46 18.54 -15.67
N GLN A 91 22.35 18.00 -16.86
CA GLN A 91 22.79 16.67 -17.21
C GLN A 91 23.96 16.76 -18.18
N LEU A 92 25.10 16.17 -17.81
CA LEU A 92 26.21 16.00 -18.70
C LEU A 92 25.95 14.83 -19.64
N LEU A 93 25.96 15.07 -20.95
CA LEU A 93 25.71 14.06 -21.97
C LEU A 93 27.01 13.45 -22.52
N THR A 94 27.97 14.31 -22.86
CA THR A 94 29.22 13.88 -23.51
C THR A 94 30.35 14.85 -23.14
N VAL A 95 31.54 14.31 -22.98
CA VAL A 95 32.80 15.08 -22.92
C VAL A 95 33.56 14.85 -24.21
N LYS A 96 33.89 15.90 -24.92
CA LYS A 96 34.65 15.86 -26.17
C LYS A 96 36.06 16.37 -25.94
N LYS A 97 37.05 15.61 -26.35
CA LYS A 97 38.43 16.03 -26.39
C LYS A 97 38.81 16.21 -27.87
N ILE A 98 38.98 17.47 -28.29
CA ILE A 98 39.28 17.84 -29.66
C ILE A 98 40.72 18.31 -29.66
N ASP A 99 41.58 17.68 -30.47
CA ASP A 99 43.02 18.00 -30.53
C ASP A 99 43.59 18.18 -29.11
N ASN A 100 44.32 17.42 -28.56
CA ASN A 100 44.91 17.31 -27.22
C ASN A 100 44.61 18.43 -26.17
N ASP A 101 44.23 19.66 -26.59
CA ASP A 101 44.06 20.81 -25.71
C ASP A 101 42.63 21.41 -25.65
N LYS A 102 41.77 21.08 -26.58
CA LYS A 102 40.40 21.62 -26.60
C LYS A 102 39.40 20.61 -26.03
N ILE A 103 38.78 20.98 -24.91
CA ILE A 103 37.79 20.19 -24.23
C ILE A 103 36.42 20.88 -24.35
N GLU A 104 35.37 20.09 -24.62
CA GLU A 104 34.00 20.57 -24.66
C GLU A 104 33.09 19.60 -23.88
N TYR A 105 32.12 20.15 -23.17
CA TYR A 105 31.11 19.43 -22.41
C TYR A 105 29.75 19.67 -23.04
N ASP A 106 29.10 18.63 -23.55
CA ASP A 106 27.72 18.72 -24.03
C ASP A 106 26.77 18.43 -22.86
N CYS A 107 25.96 19.40 -22.53
CA CYS A 107 25.02 19.35 -21.43
C CYS A 107 23.57 19.65 -21.89
N THR A 108 22.58 19.25 -21.11
CA THR A 108 21.19 19.67 -21.25
C THR A 108 20.65 20.06 -19.89
N ILE A 109 19.65 20.95 -19.86
CA ILE A 109 18.92 21.31 -18.64
C ILE A 109 17.53 20.71 -18.74
N ILE A 110 17.14 19.92 -17.73
CA ILE A 110 15.82 19.33 -17.60
C ILE A 110 15.09 20.06 -16.47
N GLY A 111 13.89 20.53 -16.75
CA GLY A 111 13.07 21.26 -15.78
C GLY A 111 12.62 20.41 -14.59
N VAL A 112 12.21 21.08 -13.53
CA VAL A 112 11.96 20.51 -12.21
C VAL A 112 10.80 19.50 -12.21
N THR A 113 9.76 19.68 -13.03
CA THR A 113 8.58 18.81 -13.04
C THR A 113 8.92 17.33 -13.34
N GLY A 114 9.93 17.08 -14.19
CA GLY A 114 10.40 15.72 -14.47
C GLY A 114 11.18 15.08 -13.31
N ASN A 115 11.66 15.88 -12.38
CA ASN A 115 12.54 15.41 -11.30
C ASN A 115 11.81 14.60 -10.25
N ILE A 116 10.56 14.96 -9.87
CA ILE A 116 9.81 14.23 -8.86
C ILE A 116 9.62 12.76 -9.27
N PHE A 117 9.27 12.49 -10.53
CA PHE A 117 9.10 11.12 -11.01
C PHE A 117 10.42 10.34 -11.07
N ALA A 118 11.52 11.03 -11.34
CA ALA A 118 12.84 10.42 -11.33
C ALA A 118 13.32 10.14 -9.89
N GLU A 119 13.00 10.99 -8.90
CA GLU A 119 13.29 10.73 -7.48
C GLU A 119 12.46 9.56 -6.94
N LEU A 120 11.21 9.47 -7.34
CA LEU A 120 10.36 8.34 -6.97
C LEU A 120 10.82 7.02 -7.61
N SER A 121 11.45 7.07 -8.81
CA SER A 121 12.01 5.91 -9.51
C SER A 121 11.09 4.68 -9.44
N ASP A 122 11.60 3.53 -8.99
CA ASP A 122 10.85 2.29 -8.79
C ASP A 122 10.54 2.02 -7.30
N ASN A 123 10.57 3.08 -6.48
CA ASN A 123 10.26 2.95 -5.06
C ASN A 123 8.76 2.70 -4.85
N LYS A 124 8.46 1.80 -3.92
CA LYS A 124 7.12 1.31 -3.64
C LYS A 124 6.46 2.05 -2.46
N LEU A 125 5.12 2.07 -2.42
CA LEU A 125 4.36 2.68 -1.32
C LEU A 125 4.73 2.08 0.05
N GLU A 126 5.04 0.79 0.10
CA GLU A 126 5.44 0.08 1.32
C GLU A 126 6.76 0.59 1.93
N TYR A 127 7.54 1.38 1.19
CA TYR A 127 8.76 2.04 1.70
C TYR A 127 8.49 3.38 2.38
N LEU A 128 7.26 3.87 2.34
CA LEU A 128 6.87 5.06 3.09
C LEU A 128 6.85 4.75 4.58
N ASP A 129 7.34 5.67 5.38
CA ASP A 129 7.29 5.56 6.83
C ASP A 129 5.94 6.10 7.37
N LEU A 130 5.08 5.18 7.78
CA LEU A 130 3.80 5.44 8.45
C LEU A 130 3.80 4.99 9.93
N SER A 131 4.97 4.63 10.48
CA SER A 131 5.11 4.13 11.85
C SER A 131 4.59 5.09 12.92
N GLU A 132 4.53 6.39 12.62
CA GLU A 132 3.92 7.37 13.51
C GLU A 132 2.44 7.08 13.82
N TYR A 133 1.75 6.27 13.01
CA TYR A 133 0.35 5.90 13.17
C TYR A 133 0.15 4.49 13.75
N ASP A 134 1.22 3.81 14.14
CA ASP A 134 1.11 2.51 14.80
C ASP A 134 0.36 2.64 16.13
N HIS A 135 -0.54 1.70 16.40
CA HIS A 135 -1.41 1.78 17.56
C HIS A 135 -1.91 0.40 18.00
N THR A 136 -2.43 0.30 19.21
CA THR A 136 -3.10 -0.91 19.69
C THR A 136 -4.38 -1.16 18.90
N TYR A 137 -4.50 -2.36 18.33
CA TYR A 137 -5.66 -2.81 17.59
C TYR A 137 -6.79 -3.18 18.55
N ASN A 138 -7.74 -2.27 18.74
CA ASN A 138 -8.86 -2.45 19.66
C ASN A 138 -10.07 -1.58 19.27
N ALA A 139 -11.24 -1.93 19.78
CA ALA A 139 -12.49 -1.26 19.48
C ALA A 139 -12.50 0.25 19.80
N THR A 140 -11.73 0.68 20.80
CA THR A 140 -11.66 2.09 21.21
C THR A 140 -10.90 2.89 20.15
N ASN A 141 -9.73 2.45 19.71
CA ASN A 141 -8.94 3.13 18.68
C ASN A 141 -9.66 3.11 17.33
N GLU A 142 -10.35 2.00 17.00
CA GLU A 142 -11.19 1.93 15.80
C GLU A 142 -12.29 2.98 15.82
N SER A 143 -13.14 2.96 16.86
CA SER A 143 -14.27 3.89 16.95
C SER A 143 -13.84 5.36 17.12
N ASN A 144 -12.74 5.64 17.81
CA ASN A 144 -12.19 6.97 17.91
C ASN A 144 -11.75 7.52 16.54
N SER A 145 -11.18 6.67 15.67
CA SER A 145 -10.73 7.09 14.35
C SER A 145 -11.84 7.60 13.43
N TRP A 146 -13.10 7.29 13.75
CA TRP A 146 -14.23 7.71 12.92
C TRP A 146 -14.46 9.22 12.92
N ALA A 147 -14.26 9.89 14.07
CA ALA A 147 -14.49 11.34 14.18
C ALA A 147 -13.86 12.01 15.41
N SER A 148 -13.26 11.26 16.32
CA SER A 148 -12.82 11.78 17.63
C SER A 148 -11.31 11.99 17.70
N SER A 149 -10.52 10.94 17.50
CA SER A 149 -9.06 11.00 17.61
C SER A 149 -8.39 9.83 16.90
N ILE A 150 -7.12 10.01 16.58
CA ILE A 150 -6.23 8.95 16.09
C ILE A 150 -5.02 8.83 17.01
N ILE A 151 -4.34 7.71 16.97
CA ILE A 151 -3.03 7.59 17.61
C ILE A 151 -1.95 8.06 16.65
N LYS A 152 -1.07 8.93 17.14
CA LYS A 152 0.09 9.42 16.41
C LYS A 152 1.27 9.53 17.38
N ASN A 153 2.41 8.93 17.03
CA ASN A 153 3.61 8.85 17.89
C ASN A 153 3.27 8.33 19.31
N GLY A 154 2.43 7.30 19.40
CA GLY A 154 2.00 6.69 20.66
C GLY A 154 1.06 7.52 21.53
N SER A 155 0.60 8.68 21.06
CA SER A 155 -0.31 9.59 21.78
C SER A 155 -1.61 9.80 21.02
N SER A 156 -2.69 10.15 21.75
CA SER A 156 -3.97 10.50 21.15
C SER A 156 -3.96 11.93 20.59
N TYR A 157 -4.29 12.07 19.31
CA TYR A 157 -4.43 13.36 18.61
C TYR A 157 -5.86 13.55 18.14
N ALA A 158 -6.34 14.78 18.16
CA ALA A 158 -7.68 15.11 17.65
C ALA A 158 -7.81 14.70 16.18
N PHE A 159 -8.96 14.16 15.83
CA PHE A 159 -9.26 13.77 14.45
C PHE A 159 -9.10 14.96 13.50
N THR A 160 -8.35 14.75 12.44
CA THR A 160 -8.18 15.73 11.36
C THR A 160 -8.43 15.03 10.03
N LEU A 161 -9.44 15.49 9.30
CA LEU A 161 -9.79 14.92 8.01
C LEU A 161 -8.61 15.01 7.03
N GLY A 162 -8.25 13.89 6.44
CA GLY A 162 -7.14 13.79 5.48
C GLY A 162 -5.79 13.48 6.12
N GLU A 163 -5.73 13.28 7.44
CA GLU A 163 -4.50 12.92 8.15
C GLU A 163 -4.61 11.54 8.81
N GLY A 164 -3.60 10.69 8.58
CA GLY A 164 -3.47 9.40 9.21
C GLY A 164 -4.43 8.36 8.64
N TYR A 165 -5.22 7.76 9.52
CA TYR A 165 -6.05 6.59 9.20
C TYR A 165 -7.47 6.70 9.75
N VAL A 166 -8.35 5.86 9.20
CA VAL A 166 -9.71 5.65 9.70
C VAL A 166 -10.08 4.17 9.51
N TYR A 167 -10.98 3.65 10.35
CA TYR A 167 -11.54 2.30 10.21
C TYR A 167 -12.96 2.36 9.60
N PRO A 168 -13.10 2.37 8.27
CA PRO A 168 -14.41 2.41 7.63
C PRO A 168 -15.07 1.04 7.70
N LEU A 169 -16.40 1.02 7.61
CA LEU A 169 -17.15 -0.23 7.52
C LEU A 169 -17.09 -0.75 6.08
N ILE A 170 -16.21 -1.72 5.82
CA ILE A 170 -16.01 -2.37 4.53
C ILE A 170 -16.18 -3.87 4.72
N ASP A 171 -16.94 -4.53 3.85
CA ASP A 171 -17.10 -5.98 3.87
C ASP A 171 -16.01 -6.68 3.06
N TYR A 172 -15.11 -7.34 3.77
CA TYR A 172 -14.07 -8.19 3.20
C TYR A 172 -14.44 -9.66 3.12
N GLY A 173 -15.73 -10.00 3.35
CA GLY A 173 -16.23 -11.37 3.32
C GLY A 173 -16.21 -12.07 4.67
N ASP A 174 -16.24 -11.31 5.76
CA ASP A 174 -16.09 -11.86 7.12
C ASP A 174 -17.39 -12.41 7.74
N ASP A 175 -18.55 -11.86 7.38
CA ASP A 175 -19.83 -12.31 7.96
C ASP A 175 -20.98 -12.21 6.96
N SER A 176 -21.71 -13.31 6.80
CA SER A 176 -22.89 -13.39 5.94
C SER A 176 -24.10 -12.62 6.47
N GLN A 177 -24.17 -12.30 7.76
CA GLN A 177 -25.31 -11.62 8.38
C GLN A 177 -25.08 -10.13 8.68
N HIS A 178 -23.84 -9.65 8.72
CA HIS A 178 -23.44 -8.24 8.86
C HIS A 178 -24.12 -7.44 9.99
N ILE A 179 -24.59 -8.13 11.03
CA ILE A 179 -25.17 -7.51 12.23
C ILE A 179 -24.11 -7.28 13.28
N LYS A 180 -23.11 -8.16 13.34
CA LYS A 180 -22.06 -8.19 14.34
C LYS A 180 -20.68 -8.15 13.66
N TRP A 181 -19.91 -7.14 14.01
CA TRP A 181 -18.56 -6.95 13.52
C TRP A 181 -17.57 -7.04 14.68
N TYR A 182 -16.52 -7.79 14.49
CA TYR A 182 -15.44 -7.87 15.47
C TYR A 182 -14.35 -6.87 15.10
N VAL A 183 -13.50 -6.54 16.08
CA VAL A 183 -12.30 -5.73 15.86
C VAL A 183 -11.52 -6.25 14.64
N VAL A 184 -11.29 -7.55 14.54
CA VAL A 184 -10.55 -8.19 13.44
C VAL A 184 -11.21 -8.09 12.05
N ASN A 185 -12.44 -7.60 11.97
CA ASN A 185 -13.15 -7.41 10.70
C ASN A 185 -12.96 -6.00 10.12
N LEU A 186 -12.54 -5.02 10.95
CA LEU A 186 -12.30 -3.66 10.50
C LEU A 186 -10.83 -3.48 10.17
N ILE A 187 -10.54 -3.18 8.92
CA ILE A 187 -9.17 -2.95 8.43
C ILE A 187 -8.96 -1.44 8.28
N PRO A 188 -7.82 -0.90 8.75
CA PRO A 188 -7.59 0.54 8.62
C PRO A 188 -7.45 0.93 7.15
N ALA A 189 -7.98 2.10 6.82
CA ALA A 189 -7.76 2.80 5.58
C ALA A 189 -6.94 4.06 5.87
N VAL A 190 -5.90 4.30 5.10
CA VAL A 190 -5.07 5.51 5.21
C VAL A 190 -5.61 6.57 4.25
N TYR A 191 -5.65 7.83 4.67
CA TYR A 191 -6.08 8.91 3.80
C TYR A 191 -5.17 9.07 2.59
N ALA A 192 -5.79 9.25 1.41
CA ALA A 192 -5.04 9.45 0.15
C ALA A 192 -4.09 10.65 0.24
N LYS A 193 -4.49 11.69 1.00
CA LYS A 193 -3.65 12.85 1.26
C LYS A 193 -2.42 12.50 2.10
N THR A 194 -2.55 11.62 3.10
CA THR A 194 -1.41 11.17 3.93
C THR A 194 -0.37 10.46 3.05
N TYR A 195 -0.79 9.56 2.15
CA TYR A 195 0.14 8.95 1.17
C TYR A 195 0.81 10.01 0.31
N LEU A 196 0.03 10.96 -0.22
CA LEU A 196 0.56 12.01 -1.09
C LEU A 196 1.60 12.86 -0.36
N ASP A 197 1.30 13.30 0.86
CA ASP A 197 2.22 14.11 1.69
C ASP A 197 3.54 13.35 1.96
N LYS A 198 3.46 12.06 2.25
CA LYS A 198 4.62 11.20 2.47
C LYS A 198 5.43 10.98 1.17
N ILE A 199 4.77 10.81 0.02
CA ILE A 199 5.41 10.68 -1.30
C ILE A 199 6.18 11.95 -1.63
N PHE A 200 5.56 13.14 -1.46
CA PHE A 200 6.24 14.41 -1.70
C PHE A 200 7.42 14.60 -0.77
N LYS A 201 7.25 14.31 0.52
CA LYS A 201 8.33 14.35 1.51
C LYS A 201 9.48 13.40 1.14
N TYR A 202 9.14 12.16 0.71
CA TYR A 202 10.13 11.17 0.27
C TYR A 202 10.96 11.67 -0.91
N ALA A 203 10.31 12.31 -1.89
CA ALA A 203 10.97 12.87 -3.05
C ALA A 203 11.72 14.21 -2.77
N GLY A 204 11.63 14.76 -1.55
CA GLY A 204 12.24 16.05 -1.20
C GLY A 204 11.52 17.26 -1.80
N PHE A 205 10.22 17.11 -2.12
CA PHE A 205 9.37 18.15 -2.69
C PHE A 205 8.28 18.59 -1.71
N THR A 206 7.77 19.79 -1.95
CA THR A 206 6.52 20.31 -1.36
C THR A 206 5.52 20.62 -2.48
N TYR A 207 4.26 20.81 -2.13
CA TYR A 207 3.26 21.25 -3.09
C TYR A 207 2.32 22.29 -2.49
N ASN A 208 1.77 23.12 -3.37
CA ASN A 208 0.69 24.03 -3.09
C ASN A 208 -0.51 23.66 -3.97
N SER A 209 -1.69 23.50 -3.36
CA SER A 209 -2.91 23.11 -4.08
C SER A 209 -4.14 23.43 -3.26
N THR A 210 -5.08 24.15 -3.82
CA THR A 210 -6.40 24.36 -3.21
C THR A 210 -7.24 23.09 -3.30
N PHE A 211 -7.11 22.35 -4.40
CA PHE A 211 -7.83 21.10 -4.63
C PHE A 211 -7.38 20.00 -3.66
N LEU A 212 -6.08 19.73 -3.55
CA LEU A 212 -5.55 18.68 -2.68
C LEU A 212 -5.76 19.01 -1.17
N ASN A 213 -6.02 20.26 -0.85
CA ASN A 213 -6.39 20.73 0.49
C ASN A 213 -7.91 20.87 0.72
N SER A 214 -8.73 20.61 -0.31
CA SER A 214 -10.19 20.66 -0.21
C SER A 214 -10.73 19.55 0.69
N THR A 215 -11.90 19.77 1.28
CA THR A 215 -12.62 18.74 2.06
C THR A 215 -12.86 17.49 1.23
N PHE A 216 -13.19 17.65 -0.07
CA PHE A 216 -13.39 16.53 -0.98
C PHE A 216 -12.16 15.62 -1.07
N PHE A 217 -10.98 16.18 -1.39
CA PHE A 217 -9.77 15.37 -1.54
C PHE A 217 -9.31 14.77 -0.20
N LYS A 218 -9.43 15.54 0.88
CA LYS A 218 -9.13 15.08 2.25
C LYS A 218 -10.02 13.93 2.70
N SER A 219 -11.22 13.77 2.13
CA SER A 219 -12.12 12.65 2.43
C SER A 219 -11.78 11.37 1.67
N LEU A 220 -10.82 11.39 0.77
CA LEU A 220 -10.43 10.19 0.03
C LEU A 220 -9.55 9.29 0.89
N ILE A 221 -9.90 8.00 0.91
CA ILE A 221 -9.20 6.97 1.68
C ILE A 221 -8.77 5.82 0.77
N ILE A 222 -7.68 5.19 1.17
CA ILE A 222 -7.13 3.98 0.54
C ILE A 222 -7.33 2.83 1.52
N PRO A 223 -8.29 1.92 1.30
CA PRO A 223 -8.46 0.73 2.11
C PRO A 223 -7.19 -0.09 2.16
N GLY A 224 -6.81 -0.50 3.37
CA GLY A 224 -5.66 -1.35 3.59
C GLY A 224 -5.92 -2.82 3.28
N ILE A 225 -4.88 -3.63 3.40
CA ILE A 225 -4.97 -5.09 3.46
C ILE A 225 -4.98 -5.52 4.93
N PRO A 226 -5.44 -6.75 5.25
CA PRO A 226 -5.34 -7.26 6.62
C PRO A 226 -3.91 -7.18 7.12
N GLY A 227 -3.72 -6.59 8.29
CA GLY A 227 -2.42 -6.48 8.94
C GLY A 227 -1.85 -7.87 9.27
N THR A 228 -0.54 -7.98 9.24
CA THR A 228 0.19 -9.19 9.65
C THR A 228 1.12 -8.88 10.80
N LEU A 229 1.31 -9.88 11.66
CA LEU A 229 2.33 -9.79 12.71
C LEU A 229 3.72 -9.70 12.10
N THR A 230 4.57 -8.89 12.67
CA THR A 230 6.01 -8.87 12.36
C THR A 230 6.69 -10.07 13.00
N ASP A 231 7.88 -10.45 12.52
CA ASP A 231 8.68 -11.54 13.13
C ASP A 231 8.96 -11.27 14.61
N ALA A 232 9.20 -10.01 14.99
CA ALA A 232 9.38 -9.63 16.38
C ALA A 232 8.11 -9.85 17.23
N GLN A 233 6.92 -9.52 16.69
CA GLN A 233 5.65 -9.77 17.37
C GLN A 233 5.34 -11.28 17.47
N ILE A 234 5.69 -12.06 16.45
CA ILE A 234 5.56 -13.52 16.46
C ILE A 234 6.46 -14.11 17.54
N ALA A 235 7.72 -13.72 17.59
CA ALA A 235 8.67 -14.20 18.59
C ALA A 235 8.19 -13.97 20.04
N LEU A 236 7.52 -12.84 20.31
CA LEU A 236 6.93 -12.55 21.63
C LEU A 236 5.72 -13.43 21.99
N LYS A 237 5.24 -14.27 21.10
CA LYS A 237 4.06 -15.12 21.30
C LYS A 237 4.39 -16.61 21.26
N GLU A 238 5.60 -16.95 20.91
CA GLU A 238 6.08 -18.31 20.77
C GLU A 238 7.01 -18.68 21.92
N CYS A 239 7.03 -19.97 22.27
CA CYS A 239 8.01 -20.50 23.23
C CYS A 239 8.50 -21.88 22.81
N ARG A 240 9.71 -22.22 23.33
CA ARG A 240 10.26 -23.55 23.36
C ARG A 240 10.88 -23.76 24.73
N VAL A 241 10.43 -24.80 25.43
CA VAL A 241 10.84 -25.14 26.79
C VAL A 241 11.20 -26.61 26.90
N THR A 242 12.08 -26.97 27.85
CA THR A 242 12.55 -28.31 28.05
C THR A 242 12.26 -28.77 29.50
N PRO A 243 12.26 -30.09 29.79
CA PRO A 243 12.07 -30.59 31.14
C PRO A 243 13.13 -30.09 32.12
N ILE A 244 12.74 -29.89 33.38
CA ILE A 244 13.65 -29.59 34.50
C ILE A 244 14.42 -30.83 34.85
N GLY A 245 15.55 -31.07 34.18
CA GLY A 245 16.34 -32.28 34.34
C GLY A 245 15.58 -33.54 33.92
N THR A 246 16.07 -34.70 34.35
CA THR A 246 15.41 -36.00 34.13
C THR A 246 14.31 -36.21 35.16
N THR A 247 13.07 -36.32 34.74
CA THR A 247 11.93 -36.50 35.64
C THR A 247 11.46 -37.95 35.62
N ASN A 248 11.28 -38.52 36.81
CA ASN A 248 10.86 -39.89 37.00
C ASN A 248 9.33 -39.99 37.20
N TYR A 249 8.68 -40.80 36.40
CA TYR A 249 7.23 -41.04 36.48
C TYR A 249 6.95 -42.45 36.95
N GLY A 250 6.33 -42.57 38.12
CA GLY A 250 5.74 -43.82 38.62
C GLY A 250 4.37 -44.11 38.00
N ASN A 251 3.79 -45.24 38.42
CA ASN A 251 2.41 -45.58 38.01
C ASN A 251 1.41 -44.50 38.45
N ASN A 252 0.90 -43.72 37.52
CA ASN A 252 -0.08 -42.67 37.76
C ASN A 252 -1.15 -42.62 36.65
N ASN A 253 -2.28 -43.24 36.94
CA ASN A 253 -3.40 -43.31 36.01
C ASN A 253 -4.11 -41.95 35.76
N GLY A 254 -3.90 -40.96 36.65
CA GLY A 254 -4.43 -39.61 36.52
C GLY A 254 -3.50 -38.67 35.72
N GLY A 255 -2.28 -39.11 35.47
CA GLY A 255 -1.24 -38.31 34.84
C GLY A 255 -0.63 -37.23 35.75
N VAL A 256 0.65 -36.97 35.57
CA VAL A 256 1.41 -35.92 36.25
C VAL A 256 1.81 -34.86 35.25
N VAL A 257 1.71 -33.59 35.62
CA VAL A 257 2.16 -32.48 34.79
C VAL A 257 3.65 -32.59 34.56
N LEU A 258 4.09 -32.43 33.32
CA LEU A 258 5.51 -32.41 32.96
C LEU A 258 6.12 -31.09 33.41
N PRO A 259 7.09 -31.12 34.37
CA PRO A 259 7.79 -29.92 34.80
C PRO A 259 8.74 -29.46 33.71
N LEU A 260 8.46 -28.31 33.16
CA LEU A 260 9.22 -27.66 32.08
C LEU A 260 9.84 -26.38 32.58
N GLN A 261 10.97 -26.01 32.02
CA GLN A 261 11.70 -24.77 32.32
C GLN A 261 11.97 -23.97 31.06
N ASP A 262 11.97 -22.68 31.26
CA ASP A 262 12.41 -21.68 30.31
C ASP A 262 13.76 -21.12 30.77
N ASP A 263 14.84 -21.82 30.45
CA ASP A 263 16.18 -21.43 30.84
C ASP A 263 16.90 -20.90 29.65
N SER A 264 16.66 -20.11 28.88
CA SER A 264 17.40 -19.48 27.76
C SER A 264 18.66 -20.24 27.26
N SER A 265 18.82 -21.50 27.68
CA SER A 265 19.97 -22.36 27.37
C SER A 265 19.68 -23.19 26.11
N GLY A 266 20.66 -23.28 25.21
CA GLY A 266 20.57 -24.09 24.01
C GLY A 266 19.54 -23.56 23.02
N SER A 267 18.50 -24.37 22.73
CA SER A 267 17.41 -24.01 21.78
C SER A 267 16.12 -23.53 22.45
N ASN A 268 16.15 -23.31 23.78
CA ASN A 268 14.99 -22.73 24.46
C ASN A 268 14.84 -21.24 24.18
N TYR A 269 13.60 -20.80 24.09
CA TYR A 269 13.26 -19.39 23.93
C TYR A 269 11.83 -19.11 24.44
N ASP A 270 11.65 -17.98 25.08
CA ASP A 270 10.35 -17.39 25.47
C ASP A 270 10.49 -15.87 25.64
N PRO A 271 10.78 -15.11 24.57
CA PRO A 271 11.04 -13.68 24.68
C PRO A 271 9.84 -12.88 25.20
N GLY A 272 8.63 -13.40 25.05
CA GLY A 272 7.41 -12.78 25.55
C GLY A 272 7.00 -13.19 26.95
N ASN A 273 7.78 -14.06 27.61
CA ASN A 273 7.44 -14.59 28.90
C ASN A 273 6.06 -15.24 28.98
N CYS A 274 5.71 -15.98 27.93
CA CYS A 274 4.41 -16.63 27.77
C CYS A 274 4.33 -17.96 28.51
N PHE A 275 5.46 -18.54 28.90
CA PHE A 275 5.52 -19.80 29.65
C PHE A 275 5.68 -19.55 31.14
N ASN A 276 4.74 -20.08 31.94
CA ASN A 276 4.76 -19.96 33.39
C ASN A 276 5.41 -21.20 34.00
N THR A 277 6.59 -21.04 34.60
CA THR A 277 7.36 -22.11 35.22
C THR A 277 6.81 -22.62 36.57
N THR A 278 5.89 -21.87 37.19
CA THR A 278 5.21 -22.30 38.41
C THR A 278 4.10 -23.29 38.13
N PHE A 279 3.34 -23.05 37.05
CA PHE A 279 2.23 -23.90 36.63
C PHE A 279 2.61 -24.88 35.51
N TYR A 280 3.81 -24.74 34.94
CA TYR A 280 4.33 -25.53 33.82
C TYR A 280 3.40 -25.47 32.63
N ALA A 281 2.92 -24.27 32.30
CA ALA A 281 1.93 -24.02 31.26
C ALA A 281 2.30 -22.80 30.40
N TYR A 282 2.05 -22.93 29.11
CA TYR A 282 2.03 -21.80 28.18
C TYR A 282 0.70 -21.06 28.34
N TYR A 283 0.73 -19.71 28.37
CA TYR A 283 -0.42 -18.82 28.38
C TYR A 283 -0.47 -18.05 27.09
N SER A 284 -1.57 -18.16 26.36
CA SER A 284 -1.72 -17.45 25.08
C SER A 284 -1.85 -15.94 25.29
N PRO A 285 -0.95 -15.12 24.72
CA PRO A 285 -1.08 -13.67 24.79
C PRO A 285 -2.07 -13.09 23.77
N THR A 286 -2.64 -13.92 22.90
CA THR A 286 -3.42 -13.46 21.75
C THR A 286 -4.48 -14.49 21.31
N ASN A 287 -5.49 -14.01 20.59
CA ASN A 287 -6.54 -14.85 19.99
C ASN A 287 -6.08 -15.36 18.62
N THR A 288 -5.52 -16.56 18.55
CA THR A 288 -5.01 -17.09 17.27
C THR A 288 -5.00 -18.61 17.23
N THR A 289 -4.86 -19.15 16.02
CA THR A 289 -4.60 -20.57 15.84
C THR A 289 -3.10 -20.83 15.97
N GLN A 290 -2.76 -21.75 16.84
CA GLN A 290 -1.37 -22.09 17.18
C GLN A 290 -1.11 -23.57 16.93
N GLU A 291 0.13 -23.92 16.64
CA GLU A 291 0.60 -25.29 16.57
C GLU A 291 1.38 -25.58 17.85
N VAL A 292 0.90 -26.58 18.58
CA VAL A 292 1.58 -27.11 19.75
C VAL A 292 2.28 -28.39 19.35
N GLU A 293 3.59 -28.48 19.62
CA GLU A 293 4.39 -29.66 19.40
C GLU A 293 5.00 -30.12 20.74
N VAL A 294 4.86 -31.39 21.00
CA VAL A 294 5.49 -32.05 22.17
C VAL A 294 6.34 -33.20 21.66
N ASN A 295 7.63 -33.15 21.97
CA ASN A 295 8.57 -34.24 21.73
C ASN A 295 9.05 -34.78 23.05
N ILE A 296 8.82 -36.04 23.31
CA ILE A 296 9.23 -36.74 24.53
C ILE A 296 10.21 -37.84 24.16
N THR A 297 11.43 -37.70 24.63
CA THR A 297 12.42 -38.79 24.66
C THR A 297 12.41 -39.38 26.07
N ALA A 298 12.01 -40.62 26.16
CA ALA A 298 11.87 -41.31 27.46
C ALA A 298 12.73 -42.56 27.50
N LYS A 299 13.30 -42.82 28.67
CA LYS A 299 14.02 -44.04 28.98
C LYS A 299 13.37 -44.80 30.14
N VAL A 300 13.46 -46.11 30.10
CA VAL A 300 12.99 -46.93 31.19
C VAL A 300 14.18 -47.25 32.10
N ASN A 301 14.07 -46.90 33.36
CA ASN A 301 15.04 -47.31 34.39
C ASN A 301 14.56 -48.60 35.06
N LEU A 302 15.34 -49.65 34.95
CA LEU A 302 14.98 -50.96 35.47
C LEU A 302 15.08 -51.05 37.00
N GLY A 303 15.69 -50.05 37.66
CA GLY A 303 16.01 -50.13 39.10
C GLY A 303 17.13 -51.05 39.40
N THR A 304 17.27 -51.39 40.67
CA THR A 304 18.31 -52.31 41.13
C THR A 304 17.88 -53.77 40.94
N PRO A 305 18.59 -54.55 40.09
CA PRO A 305 18.24 -55.96 39.89
C PRO A 305 18.36 -56.75 41.19
N PRO A 306 17.42 -57.71 41.47
CA PRO A 306 17.56 -58.62 42.58
C PRO A 306 18.81 -59.48 42.48
N VAL A 307 19.33 -59.91 43.59
CA VAL A 307 20.51 -60.78 43.61
C VAL A 307 20.24 -62.06 42.81
N GLY A 308 21.17 -62.39 41.89
CA GLY A 308 21.00 -63.50 40.96
C GLY A 308 20.23 -63.28 39.69
N ALA A 309 19.69 -62.09 39.46
CA ALA A 309 19.04 -61.73 38.20
C ALA A 309 20.07 -61.49 37.11
N THR A 310 19.88 -62.11 35.95
CA THR A 310 20.74 -61.91 34.76
C THR A 310 19.96 -61.49 33.56
N GLN A 311 18.63 -61.63 33.58
CA GLN A 311 17.71 -61.29 32.50
C GLN A 311 16.44 -60.60 33.04
N TYR A 312 15.79 -59.90 32.21
CA TYR A 312 14.52 -59.28 32.53
C TYR A 312 13.52 -59.26 31.30
N ASN A 313 12.25 -59.17 31.59
CA ASN A 313 11.22 -58.77 30.65
C ASN A 313 10.18 -57.92 31.37
N GLY A 314 9.28 -57.33 30.61
CA GLY A 314 8.22 -56.52 31.18
C GLY A 314 7.44 -55.70 30.13
N SER A 315 6.60 -54.82 30.60
CA SER A 315 5.90 -53.86 29.76
C SER A 315 5.85 -52.51 30.44
N ILE A 316 5.93 -51.48 29.64
CA ILE A 316 5.70 -50.11 30.04
C ILE A 316 4.58 -49.53 29.20
N GLY A 317 3.60 -48.96 29.85
CA GLY A 317 2.56 -48.17 29.20
C GLY A 317 2.67 -46.69 29.59
N PHE A 318 2.78 -45.82 28.64
CA PHE A 318 2.69 -44.38 28.87
C PHE A 318 1.87 -43.67 27.82
N GLN A 319 1.35 -42.51 28.19
CA GLN A 319 0.57 -41.65 27.33
C GLN A 319 0.95 -40.20 27.59
N VAL A 320 1.10 -39.44 26.52
CA VAL A 320 1.31 -38.01 26.58
C VAL A 320 -0.03 -37.33 26.29
N LEU A 321 -0.47 -36.48 27.18
CA LEU A 321 -1.74 -35.76 27.09
C LEU A 321 -1.44 -34.26 27.05
N ILE A 322 -1.97 -33.59 26.03
CA ILE A 322 -1.91 -32.12 25.90
C ILE A 322 -3.28 -31.57 26.27
N TYR A 323 -3.31 -30.71 27.27
CA TYR A 323 -4.51 -30.06 27.77
C TYR A 323 -4.54 -28.60 27.38
N LYS A 324 -5.73 -28.12 26.97
CA LYS A 324 -6.07 -26.71 26.94
C LYS A 324 -6.96 -26.39 28.15
N VAL A 325 -6.71 -25.27 28.80
CA VAL A 325 -7.58 -24.69 29.82
C VAL A 325 -8.19 -23.41 29.22
N ASP A 326 -9.49 -23.38 29.14
CA ASP A 326 -10.23 -22.18 28.75
C ASP A 326 -10.25 -21.19 29.92
N VAL A 327 -9.75 -19.99 29.70
CA VAL A 327 -9.59 -18.96 30.74
C VAL A 327 -10.92 -18.49 31.33
N LEU A 328 -12.00 -18.51 30.54
CA LEU A 328 -13.31 -18.00 30.96
C LEU A 328 -14.09 -19.02 31.77
N THR A 329 -14.01 -20.28 31.38
CA THR A 329 -14.83 -21.36 31.99
C THR A 329 -14.04 -22.22 32.96
N GLY A 330 -12.70 -22.14 32.93
CA GLY A 330 -11.81 -23.03 33.68
C GLY A 330 -11.86 -24.50 33.25
N VAL A 331 -12.49 -24.79 32.12
CA VAL A 331 -12.66 -26.14 31.60
C VAL A 331 -11.35 -26.67 31.02
N ASN A 332 -10.92 -27.85 31.49
CA ASN A 332 -9.79 -28.56 30.94
C ASN A 332 -10.22 -29.49 29.80
N THR A 333 -9.71 -29.27 28.61
CA THR A 333 -10.01 -30.08 27.42
C THR A 333 -8.76 -30.74 26.92
N ILE A 334 -8.79 -32.05 26.65
CA ILE A 334 -7.68 -32.75 25.99
C ILE A 334 -7.72 -32.38 24.49
N ILE A 335 -6.69 -31.68 24.04
CA ILE A 335 -6.59 -31.24 22.63
C ILE A 335 -5.78 -32.22 21.77
N SER A 336 -4.96 -33.06 22.40
CA SER A 336 -4.32 -34.21 21.78
C SER A 336 -4.10 -35.30 22.78
N ASN A 337 -4.46 -36.52 22.41
CA ASN A 337 -4.11 -37.73 23.13
C ASN A 337 -3.46 -38.73 22.16
N ALA A 338 -2.23 -39.11 22.44
CA ALA A 338 -1.72 -40.30 21.79
C ALA A 338 -2.44 -41.53 22.35
N PRO A 339 -2.63 -42.57 21.55
CA PRO A 339 -3.05 -43.86 22.07
C PRO A 339 -2.05 -44.30 23.15
N PHE A 340 -2.55 -45.01 24.13
CA PHE A 340 -1.70 -45.57 25.18
C PHE A 340 -0.66 -46.47 24.51
N THR A 341 0.61 -46.09 24.54
CA THR A 341 1.67 -46.86 23.91
C THR A 341 2.16 -47.88 24.95
N THR A 342 1.79 -49.14 24.79
CA THR A 342 2.38 -50.22 25.52
C THR A 342 3.59 -50.73 24.75
N GLN A 343 4.78 -50.47 25.25
CA GLN A 343 6.00 -51.03 24.67
C GLN A 343 6.31 -52.32 25.44
N PRO A 344 6.22 -53.49 24.78
CA PRO A 344 6.73 -54.69 25.40
C PRO A 344 8.25 -54.56 25.55
N ILE A 345 8.72 -54.61 26.80
CA ILE A 345 10.16 -54.60 27.05
C ILE A 345 10.78 -55.92 26.63
N THR A 346 9.99 -56.86 26.15
CA THR A 346 10.48 -57.96 25.35
C THR A 346 9.68 -59.28 25.36
N SER A 347 9.74 -59.93 24.22
CA SER A 347 9.80 -61.36 24.01
C SER A 347 10.79 -61.58 22.86
N PRO A 348 11.97 -62.15 23.03
CA PRO A 348 12.49 -62.89 24.18
C PRO A 348 13.11 -62.01 25.29
N ARG A 349 13.38 -62.61 26.45
CA ARG A 349 14.03 -61.98 27.61
C ARG A 349 15.36 -61.37 27.21
N LEU A 350 15.67 -60.20 27.77
CA LEU A 350 16.91 -59.48 27.48
C LEU A 350 17.89 -59.58 28.65
N PRO A 351 19.22 -59.57 28.35
CA PRO A 351 20.23 -59.42 29.42
C PRO A 351 20.10 -58.02 30.05
N ILE A 352 20.42 -57.94 31.35
CA ILE A 352 20.37 -56.67 32.08
C ILE A 352 21.47 -55.76 31.56
N PRO A 353 21.12 -54.51 31.04
CA PRO A 353 22.14 -53.60 30.58
C PRO A 353 23.01 -53.06 31.73
N PRO A 354 24.28 -52.74 31.44
CA PRO A 354 25.21 -52.27 32.50
C PRO A 354 24.73 -50.98 33.21
N SER A 355 23.99 -50.15 32.56
CA SER A 355 23.44 -48.87 33.04
C SER A 355 22.09 -49.00 33.76
N ASN A 356 21.50 -50.19 33.80
CA ASN A 356 20.14 -50.45 34.26
C ASN A 356 19.06 -49.57 33.53
N THR A 357 19.38 -49.04 32.36
CA THR A 357 18.47 -48.24 31.54
C THR A 357 18.25 -48.90 30.18
N THR A 358 17.01 -48.90 29.70
CA THR A 358 16.68 -49.43 28.39
C THR A 358 16.90 -48.38 27.27
N ALA A 359 16.66 -48.80 26.05
CA ALA A 359 16.69 -47.91 24.89
C ALA A 359 15.71 -46.73 25.05
N SER A 360 16.01 -45.65 24.36
CA SER A 360 15.11 -44.47 24.28
C SER A 360 13.86 -44.78 23.48
N TYR A 361 12.77 -44.23 23.91
CA TYR A 361 11.48 -44.19 23.19
C TYR A 361 11.18 -42.75 22.84
N ASP A 362 11.06 -42.47 21.56
CA ASP A 362 10.74 -41.13 21.09
C ASP A 362 9.25 -41.02 20.75
N TYR A 363 8.63 -39.99 21.22
CA TYR A 363 7.24 -39.67 21.01
C TYR A 363 7.10 -38.22 20.55
N ASN A 364 6.54 -38.00 19.35
CA ASN A 364 6.28 -36.66 18.84
C ASN A 364 4.81 -36.52 18.51
N VAL A 365 4.20 -35.46 18.95
CA VAL A 365 2.84 -35.07 18.58
C VAL A 365 2.76 -33.60 18.23
N LYS A 366 2.09 -33.30 17.13
CA LYS A 366 1.74 -31.94 16.71
C LYS A 366 0.24 -31.81 16.65
N THR A 367 -0.30 -30.75 17.19
CA THR A 367 -1.72 -30.45 17.12
C THR A 367 -1.96 -28.97 16.89
N LYS A 368 -2.99 -28.65 16.10
CA LYS A 368 -3.45 -27.27 15.91
C LYS A 368 -4.57 -26.99 16.89
N VAL A 369 -4.50 -25.86 17.54
CA VAL A 369 -5.48 -25.43 18.54
C VAL A 369 -5.79 -23.95 18.39
N ILE A 370 -7.05 -23.58 18.53
CA ILE A 370 -7.46 -22.18 18.66
C ILE A 370 -7.35 -21.80 20.12
N LEU A 371 -6.50 -20.83 20.43
CA LEU A 371 -6.35 -20.29 21.77
C LEU A 371 -6.85 -18.85 21.81
N PHE A 372 -7.52 -18.49 22.88
CA PHE A 372 -7.88 -17.11 23.21
C PHE A 372 -6.90 -16.53 24.20
N THR A 373 -6.86 -15.22 24.30
CA THR A 373 -5.98 -14.52 25.26
C THR A 373 -6.25 -15.02 26.68
N GLY A 374 -5.22 -15.50 27.32
CA GLY A 374 -5.29 -16.08 28.68
C GLY A 374 -5.57 -17.57 28.72
N ASP A 375 -5.97 -18.22 27.62
CA ASP A 375 -6.02 -19.67 27.56
C ASP A 375 -4.64 -20.27 27.84
N SER A 376 -4.57 -21.41 28.53
CA SER A 376 -3.30 -22.06 28.79
C SER A 376 -3.22 -23.48 28.22
N VAL A 377 -2.00 -23.89 27.90
CA VAL A 377 -1.68 -25.24 27.40
C VAL A 377 -0.60 -25.86 28.28
N TYR A 378 -0.82 -27.08 28.71
CA TYR A 378 0.15 -27.84 29.48
C TYR A 378 0.16 -29.32 29.10
N VAL A 379 1.24 -30.03 29.50
CA VAL A 379 1.46 -31.43 29.16
C VAL A 379 1.38 -32.30 30.41
N LYS A 380 0.69 -33.43 30.34
CA LYS A 380 0.74 -34.49 31.35
C LYS A 380 1.30 -35.76 30.77
N ILE A 381 2.07 -36.45 31.61
CA ILE A 381 2.51 -37.83 31.36
C ILE A 381 1.68 -38.76 32.23
N ARG A 382 1.00 -39.68 31.58
CA ARG A 382 0.22 -40.75 32.23
C ARG A 382 0.93 -42.09 32.04
N THR A 383 1.10 -42.85 33.11
CA THR A 383 1.73 -44.17 33.09
C THR A 383 0.81 -45.21 33.71
N ASN A 384 0.80 -46.42 33.18
CA ASN A 384 -0.05 -47.49 33.65
C ASN A 384 0.62 -48.86 33.51
N ASN A 385 0.44 -49.72 34.52
CA ASN A 385 0.83 -51.12 34.52
C ASN A 385 2.32 -51.38 34.16
N ASN A 386 3.21 -50.66 34.80
CA ASN A 386 4.62 -50.83 34.58
C ASN A 386 5.17 -51.94 35.50
N PHE A 387 5.40 -53.08 34.90
CA PHE A 387 5.97 -54.23 35.60
C PHE A 387 7.24 -54.71 34.92
N ILE A 388 8.27 -55.07 35.72
CA ILE A 388 9.49 -55.72 35.30
C ILE A 388 9.58 -57.04 36.02
N TYR A 389 9.81 -58.09 35.26
CA TYR A 389 10.05 -59.44 35.78
C TYR A 389 11.50 -59.78 35.57
N TRP A 390 12.12 -60.24 36.67
CA TRP A 390 13.53 -60.58 36.76
C TRP A 390 13.73 -62.08 36.73
N TYR A 391 14.72 -62.58 35.99
CA TYR A 391 15.01 -63.98 35.81
C TYR A 391 16.48 -64.25 35.99
N ASN A 392 16.80 -65.48 36.53
CA ASN A 392 18.18 -65.97 36.61
C ASN A 392 18.65 -66.56 35.29
N ALA A 393 19.93 -66.99 35.21
CA ALA A 393 20.54 -67.58 34.04
C ALA A 393 19.82 -68.87 33.55
N SER A 394 19.11 -69.55 34.45
CA SER A 394 18.32 -70.77 34.16
C SER A 394 16.86 -70.43 33.74
N ASN A 395 16.56 -69.19 33.47
CA ASN A 395 15.21 -68.72 33.06
C ASN A 395 14.11 -68.85 34.12
N VAL A 396 14.49 -68.96 35.40
CA VAL A 396 13.57 -69.03 36.55
C VAL A 396 13.24 -67.61 36.97
N LEU A 397 11.95 -67.31 37.21
CA LEU A 397 11.49 -66.01 37.74
C LEU A 397 12.01 -65.87 39.20
N ILE A 398 12.79 -64.77 39.41
CA ILE A 398 13.24 -64.40 40.73
C ILE A 398 12.27 -63.46 41.42
N SER A 399 11.83 -62.45 40.72
CA SER A 399 10.97 -61.45 41.28
C SER A 399 10.24 -60.73 40.18
N GLY A 400 8.97 -60.24 40.47
CA GLY A 400 8.25 -59.24 39.68
C GLY A 400 8.08 -57.98 40.50
N THR A 401 8.60 -56.90 40.07
CA THR A 401 8.46 -55.59 40.72
C THR A 401 7.68 -54.61 39.85
N GLN A 402 6.73 -53.97 40.49
CA GLN A 402 6.12 -52.80 39.87
C GLN A 402 7.17 -51.67 39.86
N THR A 403 7.56 -51.23 38.70
CA THR A 403 8.58 -50.20 38.64
C THR A 403 7.98 -48.85 38.33
N GLN A 404 8.68 -47.84 38.76
CA GLN A 404 8.26 -46.46 38.72
C GLN A 404 9.06 -45.67 37.72
N LEU A 405 9.45 -46.17 36.56
CA LEU A 405 10.65 -45.56 36.06
C LEU A 405 10.66 -45.29 34.60
N LEU A 406 9.65 -44.50 34.15
CA LEU A 406 9.78 -43.75 32.92
C LEU A 406 10.52 -42.44 33.23
N ASN A 407 11.73 -42.33 32.71
CA ASN A 407 12.53 -41.12 32.81
C ASN A 407 12.34 -40.30 31.54
N VAL A 408 11.78 -39.09 31.66
CA VAL A 408 11.73 -38.14 30.56
C VAL A 408 13.05 -37.39 30.51
N GLU A 409 13.74 -37.51 29.39
CA GLU A 409 15.08 -36.93 29.20
C GLU A 409 14.99 -35.41 28.94
N SER A 410 16.06 -34.69 29.28
CA SER A 410 16.20 -33.26 29.06
C SER A 410 16.23 -32.86 27.58
N THR A 411 16.40 -33.82 26.67
CA THR A 411 16.29 -33.62 25.22
C THR A 411 14.85 -33.47 24.74
N SER A 412 13.88 -33.80 25.58
CA SER A 412 12.44 -33.56 25.30
C SER A 412 12.14 -32.07 25.26
N TYR A 413 11.09 -31.71 24.56
CA TYR A 413 10.68 -30.30 24.49
C TYR A 413 9.17 -30.15 24.28
N PHE A 414 8.68 -28.99 24.67
CA PHE A 414 7.39 -28.43 24.29
C PHE A 414 7.65 -27.18 23.50
N THR A 415 6.95 -27.03 22.38
CA THR A 415 6.92 -25.76 21.62
C THR A 415 5.49 -25.33 21.33
N ASN A 416 5.30 -24.02 21.30
CA ASN A 416 4.11 -23.39 20.78
C ASN A 416 4.51 -22.40 19.70
N ARG A 417 3.87 -22.48 18.53
CA ARG A 417 4.15 -21.64 17.37
C ARG A 417 2.87 -21.04 16.79
N ILE A 418 2.97 -19.82 16.33
CA ILE A 418 1.93 -19.15 15.57
C ILE A 418 1.94 -19.72 14.15
N ILE A 419 0.83 -20.27 13.67
CA ILE A 419 0.69 -20.78 12.30
C ILE A 419 -0.06 -19.83 11.38
N ASN A 420 -0.68 -18.80 11.94
CA ASN A 420 -1.35 -17.75 11.21
C ASN A 420 -0.85 -16.40 11.74
N ASN A 421 -0.13 -15.67 10.91
CA ASN A 421 0.43 -14.36 11.24
C ASN A 421 -0.59 -13.22 11.19
N THR A 422 -1.89 -13.50 11.13
CA THR A 422 -2.92 -12.45 11.20
C THR A 422 -2.88 -11.76 12.55
N ILE A 423 -2.99 -10.44 12.48
CA ILE A 423 -3.09 -9.60 13.67
C ILE A 423 -4.40 -9.89 14.41
N SER A 424 -4.36 -9.81 15.70
CA SER A 424 -5.50 -10.01 16.62
C SER A 424 -5.72 -8.79 17.49
N GLU A 425 -6.90 -8.72 18.06
CA GLU A 425 -7.23 -7.69 19.04
C GLU A 425 -6.22 -7.68 20.21
N GLY A 426 -5.78 -6.47 20.58
CA GLY A 426 -4.75 -6.24 21.59
C GLY A 426 -3.33 -6.15 21.03
N ASP A 427 -3.10 -6.62 19.82
CA ASP A 427 -1.80 -6.48 19.15
C ASP A 427 -1.54 -5.04 18.70
N THR A 428 -0.30 -4.74 18.39
CA THR A 428 0.04 -3.48 17.73
C THR A 428 -0.27 -3.57 16.23
N MET A 429 -1.20 -2.75 15.76
CA MET A 429 -1.44 -2.53 14.33
C MET A 429 -0.27 -1.71 13.78
N VAL A 430 0.60 -2.36 13.02
CA VAL A 430 1.67 -1.70 12.27
C VAL A 430 1.09 -1.23 10.94
N ILE A 431 0.87 0.07 10.78
CA ILE A 431 0.18 0.63 9.60
C ILE A 431 0.94 0.31 8.31
N ASN A 432 2.25 0.29 8.33
CA ASN A 432 3.04 -0.11 7.15
C ASN A 432 2.66 -1.52 6.63
N ASN A 433 2.30 -2.45 7.51
CA ASN A 433 1.91 -3.81 7.12
C ASN A 433 0.50 -3.89 6.50
N THR A 434 -0.25 -2.80 6.53
CA THR A 434 -1.59 -2.70 5.90
C THR A 434 -1.55 -2.05 4.52
N ILE A 435 -0.40 -1.56 4.07
CA ILE A 435 -0.24 -0.95 2.75
C ILE A 435 -0.32 -2.05 1.68
N PRO A 436 -1.14 -1.90 0.64
CA PRO A 436 -1.10 -2.80 -0.51
C PRO A 436 0.30 -2.85 -1.13
N THR A 437 0.83 -4.06 -1.32
CA THR A 437 2.20 -4.29 -1.79
C THR A 437 2.36 -4.12 -3.30
N ASP A 438 3.60 -3.95 -3.75
CA ASP A 438 3.99 -3.88 -5.17
C ASP A 438 3.39 -2.69 -5.95
N ILE A 439 3.07 -1.60 -5.27
CA ILE A 439 2.58 -0.36 -5.88
C ILE A 439 3.70 0.67 -5.90
N LEU A 440 4.08 1.13 -7.10
CA LEU A 440 5.08 2.17 -7.24
C LEU A 440 4.53 3.54 -6.83
N MET A 441 5.31 4.33 -6.08
CA MET A 441 4.92 5.69 -5.68
C MET A 441 4.60 6.57 -6.87
N LYS A 442 5.38 6.44 -7.97
CA LYS A 442 5.15 7.18 -9.22
C LYS A 442 3.80 6.83 -9.87
N ASP A 443 3.40 5.55 -9.83
CA ASP A 443 2.13 5.11 -10.41
C ASP A 443 0.94 5.58 -9.57
N TYR A 444 1.10 5.61 -8.24
CA TYR A 444 0.11 6.22 -7.35
C TYR A 444 -0.07 7.70 -7.67
N LEU A 445 1.01 8.48 -7.71
CA LEU A 445 0.98 9.91 -8.03
C LEU A 445 0.37 10.16 -9.42
N MET A 446 0.80 9.42 -10.44
CA MET A 446 0.24 9.51 -11.79
C MET A 446 -1.25 9.17 -11.83
N SER A 447 -1.70 8.20 -11.04
CA SER A 447 -3.13 7.85 -10.98
C SER A 447 -3.98 8.94 -10.33
N ILE A 448 -3.48 9.62 -9.31
CA ILE A 448 -4.14 10.81 -8.74
C ILE A 448 -4.19 11.94 -9.78
N ILE A 449 -3.09 12.18 -10.48
CA ILE A 449 -3.04 13.18 -11.58
C ILE A 449 -4.06 12.85 -12.67
N ARG A 450 -4.13 11.60 -13.11
CA ARG A 450 -5.07 11.13 -14.12
C ARG A 450 -6.52 11.15 -13.63
N MET A 451 -6.76 10.77 -12.38
CA MET A 451 -8.12 10.70 -11.83
C MET A 451 -8.81 12.06 -11.83
N PHE A 452 -8.07 13.11 -11.54
CA PHE A 452 -8.58 14.47 -11.39
C PHE A 452 -8.09 15.44 -12.46
N ASN A 453 -7.42 14.94 -13.52
CA ASN A 453 -6.87 15.76 -14.59
C ASN A 453 -6.03 16.93 -14.06
N LEU A 454 -5.10 16.61 -13.12
CA LEU A 454 -4.28 17.63 -12.47
C LEU A 454 -3.20 18.15 -13.41
N TYR A 455 -2.99 19.45 -13.39
CA TYR A 455 -1.87 20.14 -13.99
C TYR A 455 -0.85 20.44 -12.91
N VAL A 456 0.42 20.21 -13.23
CA VAL A 456 1.54 20.34 -12.31
C VAL A 456 2.53 21.35 -12.89
N GLU A 457 2.74 22.43 -12.18
CA GLU A 457 3.65 23.50 -12.57
C GLU A 457 4.67 23.77 -11.46
N PRO A 458 5.96 23.92 -11.78
CA PRO A 458 6.95 24.33 -10.79
C PRO A 458 6.63 25.73 -10.25
N ASP A 459 6.88 25.94 -8.96
CA ASP A 459 6.80 27.28 -8.38
C ASP A 459 7.93 28.17 -8.93
N ALA A 460 7.61 29.43 -9.19
CA ALA A 460 8.57 30.36 -9.78
C ALA A 460 9.76 30.66 -8.86
N ASP A 461 9.54 30.67 -7.54
CA ASP A 461 10.52 31.07 -6.54
C ASP A 461 11.19 29.87 -5.86
N ASN A 462 10.49 28.74 -5.74
CA ASN A 462 10.99 27.56 -5.06
C ASN A 462 11.06 26.34 -5.99
N ALA A 463 12.26 25.92 -6.37
CA ALA A 463 12.49 24.80 -7.28
C ALA A 463 11.95 23.44 -6.76
N ASN A 464 11.77 23.26 -5.45
CA ASN A 464 11.27 22.03 -4.86
C ASN A 464 9.77 22.13 -4.47
N GLN A 465 9.09 23.14 -4.95
CA GLN A 465 7.65 23.31 -4.76
C GLN A 465 6.91 23.19 -6.08
N LEU A 466 5.79 22.47 -6.07
CA LEU A 466 4.93 22.27 -7.22
C LEU A 466 3.54 22.87 -6.95
N ASN A 467 3.01 23.64 -7.87
CA ASN A 467 1.62 24.10 -7.88
C ASN A 467 0.78 23.06 -8.63
N ILE A 468 -0.26 22.54 -7.98
CA ILE A 468 -1.04 21.40 -8.50
C ILE A 468 -2.53 21.72 -8.42
N GLU A 469 -3.18 21.82 -9.57
CA GLU A 469 -4.61 22.09 -9.63
C GLU A 469 -5.30 21.29 -10.76
N PRO A 470 -6.59 20.95 -10.63
CA PRO A 470 -7.37 20.43 -11.76
C PRO A 470 -7.36 21.39 -12.93
N ARG A 471 -7.36 20.85 -14.15
CA ARG A 471 -7.32 21.66 -15.37
C ARG A 471 -8.33 22.83 -15.36
N ASN A 472 -9.53 22.59 -14.85
CA ASN A 472 -10.60 23.62 -14.90
C ASN A 472 -10.32 24.81 -13.97
N THR A 473 -9.61 24.59 -12.87
CA THR A 473 -9.19 25.63 -11.91
C THR A 473 -7.79 26.14 -12.20
N PHE A 474 -6.98 25.34 -12.89
CA PHE A 474 -5.63 25.73 -13.31
C PHE A 474 -5.66 26.95 -14.23
N TYR A 475 -6.60 26.99 -15.18
CA TYR A 475 -6.73 28.15 -16.06
C TYR A 475 -7.32 29.34 -15.30
N SER A 476 -6.46 30.31 -15.06
CA SER A 476 -6.77 31.53 -14.33
C SER A 476 -7.93 32.31 -14.96
N THR A 477 -8.75 32.92 -14.10
CA THR A 477 -9.76 33.94 -14.51
C THR A 477 -9.15 35.33 -14.72
N ALA A 478 -7.83 35.49 -14.53
CA ALA A 478 -7.14 36.74 -14.78
C ALA A 478 -7.28 37.20 -16.26
N ALA A 479 -7.19 38.49 -16.49
CA ALA A 479 -7.25 39.02 -17.82
C ALA A 479 -6.20 38.38 -18.74
N PRO A 480 -6.55 38.02 -19.99
CA PRO A 480 -5.60 37.42 -20.92
C PRO A 480 -4.36 38.30 -21.12
N LEU A 481 -3.21 37.68 -21.38
CA LEU A 481 -2.01 38.38 -21.83
C LEU A 481 -2.19 38.75 -23.31
N ASP A 482 -2.10 40.04 -23.61
CA ASP A 482 -2.20 40.50 -25.01
C ASP A 482 -0.85 40.38 -25.70
N TRP A 483 -0.75 39.40 -26.62
CA TRP A 483 0.42 39.18 -27.49
C TRP A 483 0.17 39.59 -28.94
N THR A 484 -0.88 40.36 -29.22
CA THR A 484 -1.21 40.83 -30.59
C THR A 484 -0.04 41.54 -31.23
N ALA A 485 0.59 42.46 -30.50
CA ALA A 485 1.75 43.22 -31.02
C ALA A 485 3.04 42.38 -31.19
N LYS A 486 3.05 41.16 -30.65
CA LYS A 486 4.22 40.25 -30.73
C LYS A 486 4.15 39.30 -31.93
N LEU A 487 3.01 39.21 -32.58
CA LEU A 487 2.81 38.34 -33.75
C LEU A 487 3.66 38.81 -34.95
N SER A 488 4.47 37.89 -35.47
CA SER A 488 5.19 38.16 -36.73
C SER A 488 4.23 38.03 -37.91
N LEU A 489 4.13 39.10 -38.69
CA LEU A 489 3.38 39.11 -39.92
C LEU A 489 4.15 38.57 -41.12
N ASP A 490 5.48 38.45 -40.98
CA ASP A 490 6.37 37.96 -42.04
C ASP A 490 6.45 36.43 -42.11
N LYS A 491 5.98 35.75 -41.08
CA LYS A 491 5.98 34.28 -41.02
C LYS A 491 4.56 33.75 -41.21
N GLN A 492 4.49 32.60 -41.85
CA GLN A 492 3.25 31.88 -42.06
C GLN A 492 2.60 31.48 -40.74
N LEU A 493 1.35 31.82 -40.54
CA LEU A 493 0.53 31.26 -39.47
C LEU A 493 0.01 29.90 -39.93
N GLU A 494 0.37 28.84 -39.19
CA GLU A 494 -0.10 27.49 -39.50
C GLU A 494 -1.32 27.15 -38.61
N ILE A 495 -2.48 26.91 -39.24
CA ILE A 495 -3.69 26.53 -38.54
C ILE A 495 -3.95 25.03 -38.78
N LYS A 496 -3.90 24.25 -37.70
CA LYS A 496 -4.20 22.83 -37.73
C LYS A 496 -5.58 22.58 -37.15
N PRO A 497 -6.53 22.08 -37.96
CA PRO A 497 -7.80 21.63 -37.40
C PRO A 497 -7.55 20.46 -36.44
N MET A 498 -8.37 20.35 -35.39
CA MET A 498 -8.21 19.29 -34.37
C MET A 498 -8.55 17.86 -34.88
N ALA A 499 -8.73 17.67 -36.17
CA ALA A 499 -8.78 16.34 -36.79
C ALA A 499 -7.50 15.50 -36.56
N ALA A 500 -6.41 16.11 -36.08
CA ALA A 500 -5.14 15.44 -35.73
C ALA A 500 -5.09 15.00 -34.28
N LEU A 501 -6.21 14.57 -33.68
CA LEU A 501 -6.24 13.89 -32.39
C LEU A 501 -5.56 12.52 -32.48
N ASP A 502 -5.04 12.02 -31.35
CA ASP A 502 -4.34 10.72 -31.32
C ASP A 502 -5.31 9.53 -31.34
N ALA A 503 -6.58 9.70 -30.98
CA ALA A 503 -7.55 8.62 -30.89
C ALA A 503 -8.98 9.05 -31.27
N LYS A 504 -9.76 8.10 -31.81
CA LYS A 504 -11.20 8.21 -32.02
C LYS A 504 -11.97 8.00 -30.72
N THR A 505 -11.55 7.02 -29.95
CA THR A 505 -12.22 6.61 -28.71
C THR A 505 -11.31 6.89 -27.51
N TYR A 506 -11.82 7.62 -26.55
CA TYR A 506 -11.18 7.84 -25.26
C TYR A 506 -11.89 7.02 -24.20
N LYS A 507 -11.15 6.10 -23.57
CA LYS A 507 -11.65 5.18 -22.54
C LYS A 507 -11.08 5.56 -21.20
N PHE A 508 -11.91 6.07 -20.29
CA PHE A 508 -11.56 6.42 -18.91
C PHE A 508 -11.98 5.30 -18.01
N THR A 509 -11.03 4.67 -17.30
CA THR A 509 -11.33 3.44 -16.59
C THR A 509 -10.47 3.22 -15.35
N TYR A 510 -10.99 2.45 -14.44
CA TYR A 510 -10.29 1.83 -13.33
C TYR A 510 -9.55 0.58 -13.80
N LYS A 511 -8.58 0.10 -13.00
CA LYS A 511 -7.96 -1.21 -13.21
C LYS A 511 -8.98 -2.31 -12.93
N GLN A 512 -9.13 -3.24 -13.83
CA GLN A 512 -10.07 -4.36 -13.68
C GLN A 512 -9.74 -5.20 -12.44
N ASP A 513 -10.77 -5.60 -11.70
CA ASP A 513 -10.71 -6.57 -10.62
C ASP A 513 -11.72 -7.69 -10.86
N ASP A 514 -11.49 -8.83 -10.18
CA ASP A 514 -12.28 -10.05 -10.26
C ASP A 514 -12.95 -10.41 -8.91
N ASP A 515 -13.11 -9.42 -8.00
CA ASP A 515 -14.01 -9.59 -6.87
C ASP A 515 -15.46 -9.84 -7.34
N TYR A 516 -16.27 -10.36 -6.46
CA TYR A 516 -17.58 -10.90 -6.82
C TYR A 516 -18.44 -9.90 -7.62
N TYR A 517 -18.59 -8.67 -7.15
CA TYR A 517 -19.49 -7.71 -7.80
C TYR A 517 -18.86 -7.09 -9.05
N ASN A 518 -17.54 -6.89 -9.09
CA ASN A 518 -16.85 -6.46 -10.28
C ASN A 518 -16.91 -7.53 -11.39
N ALA A 519 -16.73 -8.80 -11.02
CA ALA A 519 -16.86 -9.93 -11.96
C ALA A 519 -18.29 -10.05 -12.52
N GLN A 520 -19.31 -9.92 -11.65
CA GLN A 520 -20.72 -9.91 -12.08
C GLN A 520 -21.01 -8.76 -13.05
N TYR A 521 -20.58 -7.55 -12.69
CA TYR A 521 -20.82 -6.36 -13.52
C TYR A 521 -20.13 -6.49 -14.88
N SER A 522 -18.86 -6.84 -14.91
CA SER A 522 -18.12 -6.99 -16.16
C SER A 522 -18.63 -8.14 -17.02
N GLY A 523 -19.04 -9.26 -16.42
CA GLY A 523 -19.67 -10.37 -17.13
C GLY A 523 -21.00 -10.00 -17.77
N LYS A 524 -21.80 -9.15 -17.10
CA LYS A 524 -23.14 -8.75 -17.59
C LYS A 524 -23.08 -7.63 -18.65
N TYR A 525 -22.17 -6.66 -18.47
CA TYR A 525 -22.17 -5.44 -19.27
C TYR A 525 -20.95 -5.31 -20.20
N SER A 526 -19.97 -6.20 -20.11
CA SER A 526 -18.69 -6.14 -20.84
C SER A 526 -17.94 -4.81 -20.62
N GLN A 527 -18.11 -4.22 -19.43
CA GLN A 527 -17.52 -2.95 -19.01
C GLN A 527 -17.00 -3.06 -17.58
N ILE A 528 -16.02 -2.21 -17.25
CA ILE A 528 -15.54 -2.05 -15.88
C ILE A 528 -16.52 -1.13 -15.13
N TYR A 529 -16.77 -1.40 -13.85
CA TYR A 529 -17.67 -0.60 -13.02
C TYR A 529 -17.20 0.86 -12.96
N GLY A 530 -18.09 1.81 -13.33
CA GLY A 530 -17.77 3.23 -13.35
C GLY A 530 -16.89 3.70 -14.53
N GLU A 531 -16.74 2.87 -15.57
CA GLU A 531 -16.01 3.21 -16.79
C GLU A 531 -16.76 4.23 -17.66
N ARG A 532 -16.04 5.10 -18.37
CA ARG A 532 -16.60 5.99 -19.39
C ARG A 532 -15.86 5.83 -20.69
N ILE A 533 -16.63 5.63 -21.78
CA ILE A 533 -16.16 5.64 -23.15
C ILE A 533 -16.70 6.91 -23.81
N TRP A 534 -15.82 7.64 -24.49
CA TRP A 534 -16.16 8.84 -25.25
C TRP A 534 -15.65 8.71 -26.68
N ASP A 535 -16.58 8.72 -27.63
CA ASP A 535 -16.27 8.67 -29.05
C ASP A 535 -16.26 10.07 -29.63
N VAL A 536 -15.15 10.43 -30.27
CA VAL A 536 -15.03 11.68 -31.04
C VAL A 536 -15.58 11.44 -32.41
N GLN A 537 -16.38 12.39 -32.92
CA GLN A 537 -16.87 12.36 -34.28
C GLN A 537 -15.74 12.67 -35.30
N ASN A 538 -14.94 11.63 -35.58
CA ASN A 538 -13.83 11.71 -36.51
C ASN A 538 -13.77 10.41 -37.33
N GLU A 539 -13.91 10.52 -38.64
CA GLU A 539 -13.92 9.35 -39.54
C GLU A 539 -12.53 8.89 -39.94
N PHE A 540 -11.50 9.71 -39.73
CA PHE A 540 -10.11 9.39 -40.10
C PHE A 540 -9.35 8.64 -38.99
N LEU A 541 -9.79 8.75 -37.74
CA LEU A 541 -9.18 8.11 -36.61
C LEU A 541 -9.80 6.74 -36.35
N LYS A 542 -8.97 5.80 -35.90
CA LYS A 542 -9.40 4.42 -35.56
C LYS A 542 -8.91 3.95 -34.18
N ASN A 543 -7.94 4.67 -33.59
CA ASN A 543 -7.27 4.24 -32.38
C ASN A 543 -8.14 4.50 -31.16
N GLU A 544 -7.99 3.65 -30.15
CA GLU A 544 -8.48 3.87 -28.78
C GLU A 544 -7.33 4.39 -27.90
N LYS A 545 -7.63 5.39 -27.11
CA LYS A 545 -6.74 5.90 -26.03
C LYS A 545 -7.33 5.53 -24.68
N LYS A 546 -6.66 4.70 -23.93
CA LYS A 546 -7.05 4.28 -22.59
C LYS A 546 -6.38 5.18 -21.55
N ILE A 547 -7.19 5.83 -20.70
CA ILE A 547 -6.76 6.57 -19.52
C ILE A 547 -7.16 5.73 -18.32
N GLU A 548 -6.22 4.96 -17.82
CA GLU A 548 -6.43 4.01 -16.72
C GLU A 548 -5.73 4.50 -15.45
N VAL A 549 -6.45 4.37 -14.31
CA VAL A 549 -5.89 4.54 -12.98
C VAL A 549 -5.58 3.18 -12.36
N ILE A 550 -4.60 3.12 -11.44
CA ILE A 550 -4.20 1.84 -10.80
C ILE A 550 -5.24 1.32 -9.80
N PHE A 551 -6.20 2.15 -9.39
CA PHE A 551 -7.23 1.77 -8.45
C PHE A 551 -8.23 0.80 -9.09
N ALA A 552 -8.74 -0.15 -8.31
CA ALA A 552 -9.87 -0.97 -8.69
C ALA A 552 -11.19 -0.32 -8.25
N PRO A 553 -12.28 -0.45 -9.02
CA PRO A 553 -13.58 0.07 -8.61
C PRO A 553 -14.15 -0.79 -7.47
N THR A 554 -15.00 -0.20 -6.64
CA THR A 554 -15.53 -0.90 -5.46
C THR A 554 -17.04 -0.71 -5.36
N PRO A 555 -17.83 -1.63 -5.91
CA PRO A 555 -19.28 -1.61 -5.76
C PRO A 555 -19.70 -1.67 -4.28
N CYS A 556 -20.72 -0.89 -3.93
CA CYS A 556 -21.33 -0.94 -2.62
C CYS A 556 -22.59 -1.80 -2.66
N VAL A 557 -22.92 -2.40 -1.52
CA VAL A 557 -24.06 -3.27 -1.33
C VAL A 557 -24.78 -2.96 -0.02
N ASN A 558 -26.05 -3.30 0.08
CA ASN A 558 -26.73 -3.41 1.37
C ASN A 558 -27.17 -4.85 1.60
N PHE A 559 -26.91 -5.36 2.79
CA PHE A 559 -27.16 -6.75 3.15
C PHE A 559 -28.43 -6.94 3.97
N ASN A 560 -29.14 -8.03 3.71
CA ASN A 560 -30.15 -8.65 4.59
C ASN A 560 -31.08 -7.65 5.32
N ASN A 561 -31.79 -6.81 4.57
CA ASN A 561 -32.70 -5.79 5.11
C ASN A 561 -32.04 -4.72 6.00
N SER A 562 -30.73 -4.64 6.02
CA SER A 562 -30.01 -3.52 6.62
C SER A 562 -30.07 -2.31 5.69
N ASP A 563 -30.24 -1.15 6.26
CA ASP A 563 -30.15 0.14 5.55
C ASP A 563 -28.71 0.66 5.41
N ARG A 564 -27.72 -0.07 5.96
CA ARG A 564 -26.30 0.24 5.79
C ARG A 564 -25.82 -0.15 4.41
N VAL A 565 -25.13 0.76 3.76
CA VAL A 565 -24.49 0.56 2.46
C VAL A 565 -23.00 0.49 2.67
N THR A 566 -22.39 -0.62 2.32
CA THR A 566 -20.95 -0.87 2.55
C THR A 566 -20.27 -1.32 1.26
N PRO A 567 -19.01 -0.91 1.03
CA PRO A 567 -18.21 -1.51 -0.03
C PRO A 567 -18.04 -3.01 0.20
N ALA A 568 -18.09 -3.81 -0.88
CA ALA A 568 -17.89 -5.25 -0.83
C ALA A 568 -16.61 -5.64 -1.58
N ILE A 569 -15.65 -6.21 -0.85
CA ILE A 569 -14.33 -6.60 -1.38
C ILE A 569 -14.09 -8.06 -1.05
N TYR A 570 -14.76 -8.97 -1.75
CA TYR A 570 -14.59 -10.41 -1.56
C TYR A 570 -14.83 -11.19 -2.85
N ALA A 571 -14.39 -12.44 -2.88
CA ALA A 571 -14.72 -13.38 -3.94
C ALA A 571 -15.76 -14.39 -3.45
N LYS A 572 -16.45 -15.06 -4.37
CA LYS A 572 -17.26 -16.24 -4.11
C LYS A 572 -16.76 -17.36 -5.01
N ASP A 573 -16.66 -18.55 -4.45
CA ASP A 573 -16.37 -19.75 -5.22
C ASP A 573 -17.64 -20.29 -5.94
N ASN A 574 -17.47 -21.38 -6.70
CA ASN A 574 -18.56 -22.02 -7.42
C ASN A 574 -19.67 -22.60 -6.50
N ALA A 575 -19.39 -22.79 -5.22
CA ALA A 575 -20.33 -23.22 -4.21
C ALA A 575 -21.00 -22.05 -3.47
N ASN A 576 -20.79 -20.80 -3.93
CA ASN A 576 -21.21 -19.55 -3.30
C ASN A 576 -20.59 -19.31 -1.90
N VAL A 577 -19.49 -19.97 -1.58
CA VAL A 577 -18.76 -19.71 -0.33
C VAL A 577 -17.95 -18.44 -0.51
N ILE A 578 -18.12 -17.50 0.44
CA ILE A 578 -17.42 -16.23 0.45
C ILE A 578 -15.96 -16.50 0.86
N THR A 579 -15.04 -15.92 0.09
CA THR A 579 -13.60 -15.96 0.39
C THR A 579 -13.06 -14.54 0.43
N LYS A 580 -12.19 -14.26 1.42
CA LYS A 580 -11.51 -12.98 1.53
C LYS A 580 -10.67 -12.74 0.28
N LYS A 581 -10.74 -11.52 -0.25
CA LYS A 581 -9.90 -11.10 -1.37
C LYS A 581 -9.12 -9.85 -0.99
N THR A 582 -7.82 -9.89 -1.21
CA THR A 582 -6.91 -8.80 -0.88
C THR A 582 -6.02 -8.48 -2.08
N GLY A 583 -5.38 -7.32 -2.08
CA GLY A 583 -4.25 -7.04 -2.95
C GLY A 583 -4.47 -6.05 -4.10
N LYS A 584 -5.70 -5.59 -4.38
CA LYS A 584 -5.91 -4.48 -5.33
C LYS A 584 -6.01 -3.17 -4.60
N LEU A 585 -5.26 -2.17 -5.07
CA LEU A 585 -5.36 -0.81 -4.55
C LEU A 585 -6.74 -0.23 -4.88
N ARG A 586 -7.38 0.40 -3.92
CA ARG A 586 -8.71 1.02 -4.07
C ARG A 586 -8.69 2.43 -3.54
N ILE A 587 -9.60 3.26 -4.04
CA ILE A 587 -9.82 4.61 -3.52
C ILE A 587 -11.31 4.79 -3.28
N LEU A 588 -11.67 5.26 -2.09
CA LEU A 588 -13.04 5.46 -1.66
C LEU A 588 -13.19 6.85 -1.05
N TYR A 589 -14.40 7.35 -1.04
CA TYR A 589 -14.78 8.55 -0.31
C TYR A 589 -15.23 8.15 1.11
N TYR A 590 -14.64 8.74 2.13
CA TYR A 590 -15.07 8.62 3.50
C TYR A 590 -16.15 9.67 3.79
N GLY A 591 -17.40 9.24 3.93
CA GLY A 591 -18.54 10.12 4.17
C GLY A 591 -18.83 10.39 5.63
N GLY A 592 -17.92 9.99 6.54
CA GLY A 592 -18.09 10.16 7.99
C GLY A 592 -19.11 9.19 8.58
N LEU A 593 -19.73 9.59 9.67
CA LEU A 593 -20.72 8.78 10.38
C LEU A 593 -22.12 9.00 9.81
N ILE A 594 -22.68 7.95 9.24
CA ILE A 594 -24.03 7.95 8.67
C ILE A 594 -24.99 7.21 9.60
N SER A 595 -26.14 7.80 9.90
CA SER A 595 -27.18 7.17 10.73
C SER A 595 -27.78 5.94 10.02
N CYS A 596 -28.05 4.89 10.78
CA CYS A 596 -28.75 3.70 10.31
C CYS A 596 -29.94 3.36 11.25
N GLN A 597 -31.03 2.88 10.66
CA GLN A 597 -32.23 2.46 11.42
C GLN A 597 -31.98 1.13 12.13
N THR A 598 -31.26 0.23 11.47
CA THR A 598 -30.89 -1.06 12.05
C THR A 598 -29.54 -0.92 12.75
N ALA A 599 -29.57 -0.91 14.08
CA ALA A 599 -28.35 -0.87 14.88
C ALA A 599 -27.48 -2.10 14.59
N TRP A 600 -26.17 -1.91 14.60
CA TRP A 600 -25.19 -2.97 14.44
C TRP A 600 -24.30 -3.07 15.68
N LYS A 601 -23.66 -4.20 15.82
CA LYS A 601 -22.83 -4.51 16.98
C LYS A 601 -21.36 -4.51 16.60
N HIS A 602 -20.57 -3.74 17.30
CA HIS A 602 -19.13 -3.84 17.29
C HIS A 602 -18.68 -4.63 18.51
N ALA A 603 -18.08 -5.77 18.28
CA ALA A 603 -17.77 -6.75 19.32
C ALA A 603 -16.34 -6.67 19.76
N TYR A 604 -16.15 -6.60 21.08
CA TYR A 604 -14.88 -6.63 21.77
C TYR A 604 -14.91 -7.76 22.80
N SER A 605 -14.14 -8.81 22.59
CA SER A 605 -14.18 -9.97 23.47
C SER A 605 -15.64 -10.43 23.70
N ASN A 606 -16.17 -10.37 24.90
CA ASN A 606 -17.58 -10.66 25.20
C ASN A 606 -18.46 -9.42 25.36
N THR A 607 -17.93 -8.22 25.09
CA THR A 607 -18.66 -6.95 25.20
C THR A 607 -19.08 -6.49 23.81
N TYR A 608 -20.27 -5.90 23.71
CA TYR A 608 -20.82 -5.36 22.47
C TYR A 608 -21.15 -3.90 22.63
N PHE A 609 -20.69 -3.07 21.70
CA PHE A 609 -21.15 -1.72 21.52
C PHE A 609 -22.21 -1.70 20.43
N ASN A 610 -23.37 -1.11 20.71
CA ASN A 610 -24.44 -0.96 19.72
C ASN A 610 -24.36 0.44 19.14
N TYR A 611 -24.28 0.53 17.81
CA TYR A 611 -24.25 1.79 17.10
C TYR A 611 -25.46 1.95 16.18
N SER A 612 -26.09 3.13 16.23
CA SER A 612 -27.13 3.60 15.31
C SER A 612 -26.56 4.46 14.16
N PHE A 613 -25.27 4.47 14.00
CA PHE A 613 -24.52 5.09 12.92
C PHE A 613 -23.35 4.21 12.55
N TYR A 614 -22.81 4.39 11.34
CA TYR A 614 -21.66 3.63 10.87
C TYR A 614 -20.67 4.51 10.10
N PRO A 615 -19.37 4.20 10.11
CA PRO A 615 -18.35 4.91 9.37
C PRO A 615 -18.44 4.54 7.88
N TYR A 616 -19.16 5.37 7.12
CA TYR A 616 -19.44 5.11 5.72
C TYR A 616 -18.23 5.38 4.85
N ALA A 617 -17.98 4.46 3.91
CA ALA A 617 -17.09 4.65 2.77
C ALA A 617 -17.77 4.15 1.50
N GLY A 618 -17.42 4.70 0.34
CA GLY A 618 -17.98 4.27 -0.93
C GLY A 618 -17.42 5.02 -2.13
N MET A 619 -17.85 4.66 -3.34
CA MET A 619 -17.54 5.41 -4.54
C MET A 619 -18.39 6.68 -4.69
N ILE A 620 -19.46 6.81 -3.91
CA ILE A 620 -20.28 8.02 -3.81
C ILE A 620 -20.12 8.65 -2.43
N ASP A 621 -20.30 9.94 -2.33
CA ASP A 621 -20.07 10.71 -1.08
C ASP A 621 -21.12 10.45 0.00
N HIS A 622 -22.31 9.98 -0.36
CA HIS A 622 -23.37 9.66 0.58
C HIS A 622 -24.29 8.54 0.05
N PRO A 623 -24.63 7.52 0.85
CA PRO A 623 -25.35 6.34 0.36
C PRO A 623 -26.78 6.60 -0.12
N THR A 624 -27.47 7.62 0.39
CA THR A 624 -28.89 7.91 0.06
C THR A 624 -29.10 9.19 -0.72
N ASN A 625 -28.26 10.20 -0.51
CA ASN A 625 -28.35 11.51 -1.17
C ASN A 625 -26.97 11.92 -1.76
N PRO A 626 -26.43 11.15 -2.71
CA PRO A 626 -25.12 11.44 -3.26
C PRO A 626 -25.15 12.71 -4.09
N THR A 627 -24.08 13.49 -3.98
CA THR A 627 -23.81 14.66 -4.81
C THR A 627 -22.63 14.42 -5.74
N LEU A 628 -21.80 13.43 -5.45
CA LEU A 628 -20.57 13.11 -6.15
C LEU A 628 -20.40 11.59 -6.33
N ASP A 629 -19.84 11.22 -7.48
CA ASP A 629 -19.46 9.85 -7.83
C ASP A 629 -17.98 9.80 -8.22
N LEU A 630 -17.21 8.90 -7.64
CA LEU A 630 -15.83 8.63 -8.03
C LEU A 630 -15.72 7.80 -9.31
N GLY A 631 -16.83 7.33 -9.90
CA GLY A 631 -16.83 6.72 -11.23
C GLY A 631 -16.47 7.73 -12.32
N PHE A 632 -15.81 7.30 -13.40
CA PHE A 632 -15.67 8.13 -14.60
C PHE A 632 -16.98 8.27 -15.33
N GLY A 633 -17.83 7.23 -15.34
CA GLY A 633 -19.15 7.23 -15.92
C GLY A 633 -20.21 6.72 -14.96
N ALA A 634 -21.48 7.02 -15.27
CA ALA A 634 -22.59 6.45 -14.54
C ALA A 634 -22.60 4.92 -14.68
N VAL A 635 -22.80 4.22 -13.58
CA VAL A 635 -22.87 2.77 -13.58
C VAL A 635 -24.23 2.29 -14.14
N LYS A 636 -24.25 1.17 -14.82
CA LYS A 636 -25.47 0.58 -15.40
C LYS A 636 -26.32 -0.16 -14.37
N GLU A 637 -25.71 -0.59 -13.25
CA GLU A 637 -26.38 -1.30 -12.19
C GLU A 637 -25.72 -0.98 -10.84
N VAL A 638 -26.54 -0.89 -9.79
CA VAL A 638 -26.13 -0.76 -8.41
C VAL A 638 -26.70 -1.90 -7.59
N TYR A 639 -26.02 -2.26 -6.50
CA TYR A 639 -26.36 -3.41 -5.67
C TYR A 639 -26.97 -3.00 -4.31
N PHE A 640 -27.51 -1.80 -4.24
CA PHE A 640 -28.18 -1.25 -3.07
C PHE A 640 -29.33 -0.33 -3.49
N THR A 641 -30.21 0.03 -2.55
CA THR A 641 -31.34 0.90 -2.84
C THR A 641 -30.92 2.38 -2.82
N ILE A 642 -31.12 3.06 -3.94
CA ILE A 642 -30.84 4.50 -4.06
C ILE A 642 -31.95 5.18 -4.85
N LYS A 643 -32.29 6.42 -4.48
CA LYS A 643 -33.35 7.20 -5.15
C LYS A 643 -32.83 8.13 -6.24
N LYS A 644 -31.60 8.60 -6.09
CA LYS A 644 -30.97 9.58 -7.01
C LYS A 644 -29.52 9.19 -7.19
N TRP A 645 -29.03 9.32 -8.41
CA TRP A 645 -27.62 9.16 -8.73
C TRP A 645 -27.03 10.50 -9.16
N PRO A 646 -25.83 10.88 -8.71
CA PRO A 646 -25.22 12.15 -9.09
C PRO A 646 -24.76 12.12 -10.53
N THR A 647 -24.81 13.25 -11.20
CA THR A 647 -24.20 13.43 -12.51
C THR A 647 -22.79 14.05 -12.43
N ALA A 648 -22.38 14.51 -11.24
CA ALA A 648 -21.03 14.94 -10.94
C ALA A 648 -20.16 13.71 -10.73
N ASN A 649 -19.63 13.15 -11.80
CA ASN A 649 -18.65 12.08 -11.82
C ASN A 649 -17.28 12.62 -12.26
N LEU A 650 -16.24 11.80 -12.20
CA LEU A 650 -14.89 12.23 -12.54
C LEU A 650 -14.77 12.75 -13.97
N PHE A 651 -15.40 12.09 -14.95
CA PHE A 651 -15.36 12.54 -16.33
C PHE A 651 -16.08 13.89 -16.50
N ASN A 652 -17.31 13.99 -16.04
CA ASN A 652 -18.09 15.20 -16.19
C ASN A 652 -17.46 16.41 -15.50
N THR A 653 -16.83 16.20 -14.35
CA THR A 653 -16.23 17.26 -13.53
C THR A 653 -14.86 17.70 -14.05
N TYR A 654 -14.01 16.75 -14.47
CA TYR A 654 -12.59 17.06 -14.73
C TYR A 654 -12.19 16.93 -16.20
N TYR A 655 -12.91 16.15 -17.01
CA TYR A 655 -12.50 15.81 -18.36
C TYR A 655 -13.45 16.33 -19.45
N LYS A 656 -14.75 16.40 -19.18
CA LYS A 656 -15.75 16.69 -20.21
C LYS A 656 -15.44 17.97 -20.99
N THR A 657 -15.21 19.08 -20.29
CA THR A 657 -14.91 20.37 -20.94
C THR A 657 -13.64 20.32 -21.77
N PHE A 658 -12.64 19.56 -21.31
CA PHE A 658 -11.39 19.38 -22.02
C PHE A 658 -11.59 18.57 -23.31
N ILE A 659 -12.23 17.40 -23.20
CA ILE A 659 -12.48 16.54 -24.37
C ILE A 659 -13.38 17.24 -25.39
N GLU A 660 -14.44 17.94 -24.95
CA GLU A 660 -15.30 18.75 -25.81
C GLU A 660 -14.53 19.88 -26.49
N GLU A 661 -13.59 20.53 -25.81
CA GLU A 661 -12.75 21.59 -26.39
C GLU A 661 -11.83 21.04 -27.48
N ILE A 662 -11.14 19.93 -27.27
CA ILE A 662 -10.21 19.36 -28.25
C ILE A 662 -10.92 18.61 -29.37
N SER A 663 -12.14 18.11 -29.17
CA SER A 663 -12.92 17.38 -30.17
C SER A 663 -13.93 18.22 -30.92
N ASP A 664 -14.07 19.53 -30.60
CA ASP A 664 -14.97 20.42 -31.29
C ASP A 664 -14.51 20.63 -32.74
N LYS A 665 -15.45 20.62 -33.70
CA LYS A 665 -15.18 20.85 -35.13
C LYS A 665 -14.49 22.17 -35.41
N ASP A 666 -14.72 23.19 -34.56
CA ASP A 666 -14.15 24.53 -34.69
C ASP A 666 -12.86 24.70 -33.84
N SER A 667 -12.43 23.68 -33.17
CA SER A 667 -11.17 23.68 -32.40
C SER A 667 -9.97 23.69 -33.34
N LYS A 668 -8.96 24.47 -33.01
CA LYS A 668 -7.79 24.68 -33.86
C LYS A 668 -6.53 24.80 -32.98
N ILE A 669 -5.47 24.14 -33.39
CA ILE A 669 -4.14 24.48 -32.95
C ILE A 669 -3.55 25.47 -33.92
N VAL A 670 -3.10 26.57 -33.39
CA VAL A 670 -2.43 27.62 -34.14
C VAL A 670 -0.95 27.59 -33.81
N VAL A 671 -0.11 27.42 -34.82
CA VAL A 671 1.33 27.56 -34.69
C VAL A 671 1.68 28.94 -35.23
N ALA A 672 2.17 29.79 -34.34
CA ALA A 672 2.55 31.16 -34.59
C ALA A 672 4.01 31.41 -34.31
N TYR A 673 4.55 32.43 -34.89
CA TYR A 673 5.88 32.96 -34.62
C TYR A 673 5.77 34.30 -33.91
N LEU A 674 6.28 34.40 -32.70
CA LEU A 674 6.14 35.57 -31.83
C LEU A 674 7.50 36.17 -31.48
N TYR A 675 7.58 37.47 -31.33
CA TYR A 675 8.70 38.19 -30.72
C TYR A 675 8.56 38.15 -29.20
N LEU A 676 9.08 37.08 -28.58
CA LEU A 676 9.06 36.94 -27.14
C LEU A 676 10.36 37.50 -26.54
N THR A 677 10.22 38.16 -25.41
CA THR A 677 11.36 38.74 -24.64
C THR A 677 11.64 37.87 -23.40
N ILE A 678 12.77 38.12 -22.76
CA ILE A 678 13.13 37.51 -21.47
C ILE A 678 12.05 37.80 -20.41
N ALA A 679 11.49 39.01 -20.41
CA ALA A 679 10.41 39.38 -19.48
C ALA A 679 9.15 38.54 -19.70
N ASP A 680 8.81 38.20 -20.93
CA ASP A 680 7.64 37.35 -21.24
C ASP A 680 7.85 35.92 -20.70
N ILE A 681 9.06 35.40 -20.79
CA ILE A 681 9.40 34.07 -20.28
C ILE A 681 9.50 34.05 -18.74
N ASN A 682 10.06 35.10 -18.15
CA ASN A 682 10.14 35.19 -16.68
C ASN A 682 8.76 35.31 -16.01
N GLN A 683 7.79 35.90 -16.72
CA GLN A 683 6.39 36.04 -16.25
C GLN A 683 5.47 35.00 -16.87
N LEU A 684 6.03 33.93 -17.45
CA LEU A 684 5.26 32.89 -18.12
C LEU A 684 4.35 32.14 -17.12
N ASP A 685 3.05 32.19 -17.41
CA ASP A 685 2.02 31.50 -16.67
C ASP A 685 1.17 30.70 -17.67
N PHE A 686 1.30 29.39 -17.68
CA PHE A 686 0.53 28.49 -18.55
C PHE A 686 -0.96 28.47 -18.20
N GLY A 687 -1.33 28.86 -17.01
CA GLY A 687 -2.73 28.97 -16.57
C GLY A 687 -3.43 30.19 -17.11
N ARG A 688 -2.72 31.15 -17.71
CA ARG A 688 -3.28 32.38 -18.22
C ARG A 688 -3.54 32.29 -19.73
N LEU A 689 -4.67 32.83 -20.19
CA LEU A 689 -4.98 32.87 -21.61
C LEU A 689 -4.11 33.90 -22.34
N ILE A 690 -3.78 33.60 -23.58
CA ILE A 690 -3.09 34.50 -24.51
C ILE A 690 -4.11 35.10 -25.50
N HIS A 691 -4.14 36.41 -25.59
CA HIS A 691 -4.99 37.14 -26.56
C HIS A 691 -4.16 37.53 -27.77
N ILE A 692 -4.66 37.20 -28.97
CA ILE A 692 -4.07 37.62 -30.26
C ILE A 692 -5.21 37.94 -31.22
N ASP A 693 -5.25 39.16 -31.76
CA ASP A 693 -6.20 39.61 -32.77
C ASP A 693 -7.66 39.25 -32.46
N GLY A 694 -8.13 39.56 -31.26
CA GLY A 694 -9.53 39.34 -30.84
C GLY A 694 -9.84 37.90 -30.45
N ILE A 695 -8.89 36.97 -30.44
CA ILE A 695 -9.08 35.57 -30.13
C ILE A 695 -8.24 35.18 -28.89
N ASN A 696 -8.86 34.46 -27.96
CA ASN A 696 -8.16 33.92 -26.79
C ASN A 696 -7.70 32.51 -27.07
N TYR A 697 -6.49 32.22 -26.63
CA TYR A 697 -5.82 30.94 -26.78
C TYR A 697 -5.33 30.41 -25.44
N ARG A 698 -5.25 29.08 -25.31
CA ARG A 698 -4.45 28.40 -24.28
C ARG A 698 -3.06 28.16 -24.83
N LEU A 699 -2.06 28.50 -24.04
CA LEU A 699 -0.68 28.23 -24.39
C LEU A 699 -0.39 26.73 -24.22
N ASN A 700 -0.01 26.06 -25.31
CA ASN A 700 0.41 24.66 -25.28
C ASN A 700 1.93 24.55 -25.08
N LYS A 701 2.70 25.24 -25.90
CA LYS A 701 4.14 25.07 -25.94
C LYS A 701 4.83 26.28 -26.53
N ILE A 702 5.95 26.66 -25.93
CA ILE A 702 6.94 27.58 -26.50
C ILE A 702 8.12 26.74 -26.94
N ILE A 703 8.48 26.80 -28.21
CA ILE A 703 9.47 25.94 -28.83
C ILE A 703 10.69 26.74 -29.23
N ASP A 704 11.85 26.30 -28.75
CA ASP A 704 13.16 26.83 -29.14
C ASP A 704 13.33 28.34 -28.88
N PHE A 705 12.75 28.85 -27.78
CA PHE A 705 13.02 30.22 -27.36
C PHE A 705 14.50 30.43 -27.15
N ASN A 706 15.08 31.44 -27.80
CA ASN A 706 16.46 31.81 -27.65
C ASN A 706 16.55 33.23 -27.07
N PRO A 707 17.05 33.39 -25.85
CA PRO A 707 17.08 34.70 -25.21
C PRO A 707 18.17 35.64 -25.75
N VAL A 708 19.18 35.10 -26.40
CA VAL A 708 20.36 35.88 -26.88
C VAL A 708 20.14 36.38 -28.31
N LEU A 709 19.63 35.50 -29.15
CA LEU A 709 19.30 35.84 -30.52
C LEU A 709 17.90 36.48 -30.55
N ASN A 710 17.81 37.73 -30.89
CA ASN A 710 16.52 38.41 -31.05
C ASN A 710 15.79 37.87 -32.27
N GLN A 711 15.33 36.59 -32.17
CA GLN A 711 14.67 35.83 -33.22
C GLN A 711 13.25 35.49 -32.85
N LEU A 712 12.48 35.21 -33.88
CA LEU A 712 11.12 34.74 -33.72
C LEU A 712 11.06 33.38 -33.03
N THR A 713 10.19 33.27 -32.04
CA THR A 713 9.95 32.04 -31.30
C THR A 713 8.68 31.36 -31.80
N LYS A 714 8.78 30.06 -32.06
CA LYS A 714 7.63 29.24 -32.45
C LYS A 714 6.79 28.92 -31.22
N VAL A 715 5.47 29.19 -31.31
CA VAL A 715 4.51 28.94 -30.22
C VAL A 715 3.33 28.13 -30.73
N GLU A 716 2.93 27.13 -29.97
CA GLU A 716 1.72 26.38 -30.21
C GLU A 716 0.60 26.84 -29.26
N LEU A 717 -0.53 27.19 -29.83
CA LEU A 717 -1.68 27.77 -29.15
C LEU A 717 -2.94 26.95 -29.48
N LEU A 718 -3.75 26.63 -28.47
CA LEU A 718 -5.09 26.06 -28.68
C LEU A 718 -6.14 27.20 -28.59
N LYS A 719 -6.97 27.33 -29.57
CA LYS A 719 -8.11 28.27 -29.53
C LYS A 719 -8.98 27.96 -28.32
N ALA A 720 -9.10 28.89 -27.39
CA ALA A 720 -9.95 28.72 -26.22
C ALA A 720 -11.45 28.83 -26.62
N LYS A 721 -12.23 27.89 -26.10
CA LYS A 721 -13.68 27.92 -26.23
C LYS A 721 -14.28 28.60 -24.99
N ASN A 722 -15.32 29.43 -25.15
CA ASN A 722 -16.06 29.94 -24.01
C ASN A 722 -16.70 28.75 -23.28
N GLN A 723 -16.26 28.48 -22.09
CA GLN A 723 -16.74 27.38 -21.28
C GLN A 723 -17.84 27.88 -20.34
N THR A 724 -19.02 27.28 -20.45
CA THR A 724 -20.01 27.35 -19.37
C THR A 724 -19.59 26.34 -18.28
N ALA A 725 -19.57 26.79 -17.04
CA ALA A 725 -19.27 25.88 -15.91
C ALA A 725 -20.24 24.68 -15.91
N PHE A 726 -19.69 23.48 -15.69
CA PHE A 726 -20.52 22.28 -15.55
C PHE A 726 -21.43 22.44 -14.32
N THR A 727 -22.74 22.39 -14.54
CA THR A 727 -23.73 22.38 -13.46
C THR A 727 -24.14 20.93 -13.23
N PRO A 728 -23.83 20.35 -12.03
CA PRO A 728 -24.24 19.01 -11.71
C PRO A 728 -25.76 18.86 -11.76
N LYS A 729 -26.23 17.83 -12.45
CA LYS A 729 -27.65 17.43 -12.44
C LYS A 729 -27.77 16.07 -11.75
N THR A 730 -28.77 15.92 -10.91
CA THR A 730 -29.09 14.65 -10.28
C THR A 730 -30.15 13.93 -11.10
N GLY A 731 -29.86 12.71 -11.53
CA GLY A 731 -30.84 11.82 -12.17
C GLY A 731 -31.69 11.11 -11.13
N THR A 732 -32.92 10.77 -11.45
CA THR A 732 -33.78 9.93 -10.60
C THR A 732 -33.67 8.49 -11.07
N VAL A 733 -33.29 7.60 -10.16
CA VAL A 733 -33.26 6.15 -10.38
C VAL A 733 -34.57 5.58 -9.85
N ARG A 734 -35.29 4.80 -10.66
CA ARG A 734 -36.50 4.09 -10.18
C ARG A 734 -36.07 3.00 -9.20
N GLY A 735 -36.66 3.06 -8.00
CA GLY A 735 -36.24 2.30 -6.84
C GLY A 735 -36.29 0.79 -7.03
N GLY A 736 -35.31 0.16 -6.44
CA GLY A 736 -35.09 -1.29 -6.33
C GLY A 736 -33.69 -1.57 -5.85
N THR A 737 -33.44 -2.72 -5.29
CA THR A 737 -32.14 -3.13 -4.79
C THR A 737 -31.12 -3.43 -5.90
N LYS A 738 -31.57 -3.47 -7.15
CA LYS A 738 -30.74 -3.65 -8.35
C LYS A 738 -31.36 -2.84 -9.46
N THR A 739 -30.87 -1.66 -9.71
CA THR A 739 -31.45 -0.77 -10.71
C THR A 739 -30.42 -0.47 -11.78
N ALA A 740 -30.80 -0.71 -13.05
CA ALA A 740 -30.02 -0.22 -14.17
C ALA A 740 -30.17 1.30 -14.25
N LEU A 741 -29.06 2.01 -14.33
CA LEU A 741 -29.06 3.45 -14.44
C LEU A 741 -29.09 3.88 -15.93
N PRO A 742 -29.91 4.86 -16.31
CA PRO A 742 -29.82 5.43 -17.65
C PRO A 742 -28.48 6.16 -17.82
N GLU A 743 -27.89 6.12 -19.02
CA GLU A 743 -26.67 6.82 -19.40
C GLU A 743 -26.76 8.36 -19.28
#